data_57f6741bf75dd092097c7c858f9b5ed9
#
_entry.id   57f6741bf75dd092097c7c858f9b5ed9
#
_cell.length_a   1.000
_cell.length_b   1.000
_cell.length_c   1.000
_cell.angle_alpha   90.00
_cell.angle_beta   90.00
_cell.angle_gamma   90.00
#
_symmetry.space_group_name_H-M   'P 1'
#
loop_
_entity.id
_entity.type
_entity.pdbx_description
1 polymer ?
#
loop_
_entity_poly.entity_id
_entity_poly.type
_entity_poly.pdbx_seq_one_letter_code
_entity_poly.pdbx_strand_id
1 'polypeptide(L)'
;MRVYELAKELGLASKDLLAKLKERNIEAKNHMASLDEDVVKLFLEARASSKTGHVVTGLKKPDAVKHILKEQKHVSVKKEETAVSSKEAALPQGSAVEQAEAAEAAEKIYKPLELVVPISIKDLAIRLGIRSSELIKYIIVKFKLFANINQNLSEDIVSELLKNYGFELKKPPTLEEAVVKISKSDAKLLKPRPPIVTFMGHVDHGKTSLLDAIRRTKVAESEHGGITQHIGAYEVKLPNGRIAFLDTPGHEAFTAMRARGANATDIVVLVIAADDGVMPQTIEALDHAKAAGVPIIVAMNKIDKPQANIDKLKRQLNELGLIPEDWGGKTITVGVSAKTGEGIDHLLEMILLEAEMLELKTIYERDALGVIVEAKLSKGRGPVATVLVQSGILRLGDFVIVGFQSGRVKAMSNSLRQSVEEAGPSTPVEITGLSGVPEAGDKFFVVSDEKKARELVDSRQEESRRLRLEPAHKRAHIHLEDVYQEIKSRGVKELNIILKADVQGSLEAIVDSLRKIGTSEVQIVVMHKGVGIINTSDIVLATASDAIIIGFQVEPDAQAREMASKEGIDIRTYCVIYEIINDMKAALEGMLSPRIKKVFLGRAEVKKVFQLTKAGVVAGSMVKKGKIARNAQVSLVRNGEVAFEGKIAALKRFKDDVREVAEGFECGISLAGFNDIKEGDFIDAFQLESIARKLE
;
A
#
# COMPACT_ATOMS: atom_id res chain seq x y z
N MET A 1 44.75 13.56 -7.36
CA MET A 1 43.88 14.69 -7.75
C MET A 1 42.55 14.58 -7.03
N ARG A 2 41.93 15.68 -6.59
CA ARG A 2 40.66 15.61 -5.87
C ARG A 2 39.49 15.69 -6.83
N VAL A 3 38.31 15.16 -6.41
CA VAL A 3 37.09 15.13 -7.24
C VAL A 3 36.71 16.51 -7.77
N TYR A 4 36.79 17.58 -6.96
CA TYR A 4 36.44 18.93 -7.40
C TYR A 4 37.44 19.50 -8.43
N GLU A 5 38.72 19.12 -8.36
CA GLU A 5 39.76 19.52 -9.30
C GLU A 5 39.53 18.85 -10.67
N LEU A 6 39.24 17.55 -10.65
CA LEU A 6 38.91 16.80 -11.86
C LEU A 6 37.60 17.28 -12.48
N ALA A 7 36.60 17.62 -11.66
CA ALA A 7 35.34 18.20 -12.15
C ALA A 7 35.56 19.55 -12.86
N LYS A 8 36.44 20.41 -12.30
CA LYS A 8 36.81 21.69 -12.91
C LYS A 8 37.54 21.52 -14.23
N GLU A 9 38.47 20.56 -14.33
CA GLU A 9 39.16 20.23 -15.57
C GLU A 9 38.23 19.66 -16.64
N LEU A 10 37.26 18.81 -16.24
CA LEU A 10 36.28 18.26 -17.15
C LEU A 10 35.18 19.23 -17.56
N GLY A 11 35.04 20.38 -16.88
CA GLY A 11 33.98 21.36 -17.09
C GLY A 11 32.59 20.85 -16.64
N LEU A 12 32.57 19.98 -15.63
CA LEU A 12 31.36 19.39 -15.05
C LEU A 12 31.13 19.92 -13.63
N ALA A 13 29.89 19.90 -13.15
CA ALA A 13 29.65 20.13 -11.73
C ALA A 13 30.19 18.95 -10.90
N SER A 14 30.74 19.22 -9.71
CA SER A 14 31.30 18.16 -8.84
C SER A 14 30.28 17.09 -8.48
N LYS A 15 29.01 17.44 -8.46
CA LYS A 15 27.88 16.53 -8.18
C LYS A 15 27.66 15.53 -9.33
N ASP A 16 27.80 16.00 -10.56
CA ASP A 16 27.64 15.16 -11.76
C ASP A 16 28.82 14.20 -11.95
N LEU A 17 30.03 14.63 -11.57
CA LEU A 17 31.19 13.77 -11.55
C LEU A 17 31.06 12.69 -10.48
N LEU A 18 30.56 13.00 -9.30
CA LEU A 18 30.30 12.00 -8.26
C LEU A 18 29.26 10.98 -8.69
N ALA A 19 28.21 11.39 -9.42
CA ALA A 19 27.23 10.46 -9.97
C ALA A 19 27.86 9.49 -10.99
N LYS A 20 28.72 10.01 -11.89
CA LYS A 20 29.44 9.20 -12.88
C LYS A 20 30.50 8.27 -12.28
N LEU A 21 31.12 8.66 -11.17
CA LEU A 21 32.03 7.80 -10.41
C LEU A 21 31.25 6.64 -9.76
N LYS A 22 30.07 6.93 -9.21
CA LYS A 22 29.17 5.92 -8.63
C LYS A 22 28.66 4.92 -9.67
N GLU A 23 28.29 5.37 -10.86
CA GLU A 23 27.88 4.48 -11.97
C GLU A 23 28.98 3.50 -12.40
N ARG A 24 30.24 3.85 -12.14
CA ARG A 24 31.39 2.99 -12.45
C ARG A 24 31.94 2.23 -11.25
N ASN A 25 31.16 2.15 -10.14
CA ASN A 25 31.54 1.49 -8.90
C ASN A 25 32.84 2.03 -8.23
N ILE A 26 33.13 3.32 -8.42
CA ILE A 26 34.27 3.99 -7.77
C ILE A 26 33.72 4.79 -6.58
N GLU A 27 34.08 4.40 -5.39
CA GLU A 27 33.62 5.06 -4.15
C GLU A 27 34.35 6.38 -3.91
N ALA A 28 33.65 7.50 -4.12
CA ALA A 28 34.11 8.82 -3.67
C ALA A 28 33.02 9.41 -2.73
N LYS A 29 33.33 9.52 -1.44
CA LYS A 29 32.34 9.93 -0.40
C LYS A 29 31.94 11.40 -0.50
N ASN A 30 32.80 12.29 -1.02
CA ASN A 30 32.51 13.73 -1.17
C ASN A 30 33.38 14.36 -2.24
N HIS A 31 33.13 15.64 -2.58
CA HIS A 31 33.90 16.41 -3.56
C HIS A 31 35.37 16.67 -3.18
N MET A 32 35.74 16.45 -1.95
CA MET A 32 37.12 16.59 -1.44
C MET A 32 37.90 15.26 -1.44
N ALA A 33 37.27 14.15 -1.81
CA ALA A 33 37.93 12.84 -1.88
C ALA A 33 39.07 12.86 -2.91
N SER A 34 40.19 12.22 -2.58
CA SER A 34 41.29 11.99 -3.52
C SER A 34 40.95 10.82 -4.45
N LEU A 35 41.22 10.98 -5.72
CA LEU A 35 41.08 9.95 -6.75
C LEU A 35 42.46 9.40 -7.13
N ASP A 36 42.51 8.11 -7.40
CA ASP A 36 43.70 7.45 -7.90
C ASP A 36 44.05 7.94 -9.30
N GLU A 37 45.35 7.94 -9.64
CA GLU A 37 45.85 8.46 -10.91
C GLU A 37 45.27 7.75 -12.14
N ASP A 38 44.99 6.45 -12.02
CA ASP A 38 44.40 5.65 -13.08
C ASP A 38 42.95 6.06 -13.37
N VAL A 39 42.18 6.40 -12.32
CA VAL A 39 40.81 6.92 -12.46
C VAL A 39 40.80 8.30 -13.14
N VAL A 40 41.76 9.15 -12.79
CA VAL A 40 41.91 10.49 -13.39
C VAL A 40 42.22 10.37 -14.87
N LYS A 41 43.17 9.50 -15.25
CA LYS A 41 43.54 9.26 -16.66
C LYS A 41 42.34 8.77 -17.49
N LEU A 42 41.56 7.83 -16.93
CA LEU A 42 40.40 7.24 -17.61
C LEU A 42 39.31 8.27 -17.96
N PHE A 43 39.11 9.27 -17.08
CA PHE A 43 38.14 10.36 -17.32
C PHE A 43 38.67 11.44 -18.24
N LEU A 44 39.99 11.71 -18.26
CA LEU A 44 40.64 12.65 -19.19
C LEU A 44 40.72 12.09 -20.59
N GLU A 45 40.99 10.80 -20.76
CA GLU A 45 41.00 10.08 -22.08
C GLU A 45 39.59 10.01 -22.68
N ALA A 46 38.57 9.77 -21.86
CA ALA A 46 37.17 9.82 -22.28
C ALA A 46 36.73 11.18 -22.83
N ARG A 47 37.33 12.28 -22.33
CA ARG A 47 37.11 13.64 -22.85
C ARG A 47 37.85 13.89 -24.16
N ALA A 48 39.05 13.32 -24.34
CA ALA A 48 39.82 13.45 -25.57
C ALA A 48 39.10 12.78 -26.76
N SER A 49 38.45 11.63 -26.50
CA SER A 49 37.68 10.92 -27.53
C SER A 49 36.33 11.55 -27.87
N SER A 50 35.79 12.44 -26.99
CA SER A 50 34.53 13.16 -27.25
C SER A 50 34.69 14.46 -28.06
N LYS A 51 35.94 14.93 -28.33
CA LYS A 51 36.20 16.12 -29.13
C LYS A 51 36.40 15.87 -30.62
N THR A 52 36.57 14.60 -31.03
CA THR A 52 36.60 14.18 -32.43
C THR A 52 35.26 13.55 -32.78
N GLY A 53 34.34 14.35 -33.32
CA GLY A 53 33.00 13.89 -33.70
C GLY A 53 33.10 12.87 -34.85
N HIS A 54 32.98 11.59 -34.48
CA HIS A 54 32.55 10.54 -35.39
C HIS A 54 31.66 9.56 -34.59
N VAL A 55 30.40 9.53 -35.01
CA VAL A 55 29.43 8.50 -34.61
C VAL A 55 29.96 7.14 -35.09
N VAL A 56 30.39 6.31 -34.16
CA VAL A 56 30.63 4.88 -34.45
C VAL A 56 29.62 4.08 -33.62
N THR A 57 28.52 3.75 -34.25
CA THR A 57 27.67 2.63 -33.87
C THR A 57 28.47 1.33 -34.05
N GLY A 58 28.66 0.60 -32.96
CA GLY A 58 29.12 -0.78 -33.01
C GLY A 58 30.43 -1.05 -32.30
N LEU A 59 30.39 -1.27 -31.02
CA LEU A 59 31.44 -1.96 -30.29
C LEU A 59 30.86 -3.20 -29.61
N LYS A 60 31.23 -4.35 -30.18
CA LYS A 60 31.09 -5.68 -29.61
C LYS A 60 31.73 -5.72 -28.21
N LYS A 61 31.04 -6.32 -27.27
CA LYS A 61 31.57 -6.64 -25.93
C LYS A 61 32.79 -7.55 -26.06
N PRO A 62 33.88 -7.29 -25.34
CA PRO A 62 35.03 -8.24 -25.30
C PRO A 62 34.62 -9.48 -24.47
N ASP A 63 35.01 -10.64 -24.97
CA ASP A 63 34.73 -11.99 -24.44
C ASP A 63 35.46 -12.38 -23.14
N ALA A 64 35.93 -11.42 -22.35
CA ALA A 64 36.74 -11.69 -21.15
C ALA A 64 35.95 -11.96 -19.87
N VAL A 65 34.59 -11.87 -19.87
CA VAL A 65 33.76 -12.08 -18.67
C VAL A 65 33.12 -13.48 -18.62
N LYS A 66 33.33 -14.31 -19.66
CA LYS A 66 32.72 -15.67 -19.67
C LYS A 66 33.51 -16.75 -18.90
N HIS A 67 34.72 -16.46 -18.41
CA HIS A 67 35.55 -17.49 -17.75
C HIS A 67 35.44 -17.51 -16.21
N ILE A 68 34.85 -16.49 -15.59
CA ILE A 68 34.75 -16.41 -14.10
C ILE A 68 33.40 -16.95 -13.53
N LEU A 69 32.41 -17.20 -14.37
CA LEU A 69 31.08 -17.70 -13.96
C LEU A 69 30.86 -19.20 -14.22
N LYS A 70 31.91 -19.97 -14.55
CA LYS A 70 31.81 -21.42 -14.81
C LYS A 70 32.37 -22.34 -13.73
N GLU A 71 32.98 -21.81 -12.66
CA GLU A 71 33.59 -22.62 -11.58
C GLU A 71 32.77 -22.70 -10.29
N GLN A 72 31.53 -22.24 -10.24
CA GLN A 72 30.67 -22.35 -9.05
C GLN A 72 29.41 -23.21 -9.24
N LYS A 73 29.47 -24.21 -10.10
CA LYS A 73 28.43 -25.28 -10.11
C LYS A 73 29.11 -26.64 -10.29
N HIS A 74 29.49 -27.25 -9.20
CA HIS A 74 29.51 -28.70 -8.98
C HIS A 74 30.25 -29.01 -7.69
N VAL A 75 29.57 -29.07 -6.57
CA VAL A 75 29.84 -30.01 -5.48
C VAL A 75 28.49 -30.48 -4.95
N SER A 76 28.07 -31.60 -5.47
CA SER A 76 26.97 -32.42 -4.92
C SER A 76 27.57 -33.42 -3.93
N VAL A 77 26.95 -33.46 -2.79
CA VAL A 77 26.95 -34.46 -1.72
C VAL A 77 27.25 -35.90 -2.19
N LYS A 78 28.23 -36.56 -1.55
CA LYS A 78 28.20 -37.99 -1.25
C LYS A 78 28.64 -38.20 0.21
N LYS A 79 27.73 -38.76 0.99
CA LYS A 79 28.03 -39.47 2.23
C LYS A 79 28.75 -40.76 1.90
N GLU A 80 29.77 -41.06 2.67
CA GLU A 80 30.08 -42.44 3.06
C GLU A 80 30.94 -42.45 4.32
N GLU A 81 30.55 -43.29 5.24
CA GLU A 81 31.19 -43.65 6.51
C GLU A 81 32.46 -44.44 6.25
N THR A 82 33.52 -44.31 7.06
CA THR A 82 34.04 -45.36 7.95
C THR A 82 35.45 -45.06 8.43
N ALA A 83 35.61 -45.26 9.75
CA ALA A 83 36.71 -45.92 10.51
C ALA A 83 38.15 -45.34 10.50
N VAL A 84 38.46 -44.84 11.70
CA VAL A 84 39.64 -45.09 12.55
C VAL A 84 40.95 -45.57 11.88
N SER A 85 42.00 -44.79 12.00
CA SER A 85 43.30 -45.23 12.52
C SER A 85 44.30 -44.06 12.70
N SER A 86 44.97 -44.07 13.85
CA SER A 86 46.08 -43.27 14.32
C SER A 86 47.33 -43.35 13.43
N LYS A 87 48.04 -42.23 13.24
CA LYS A 87 49.46 -42.09 13.55
C LYS A 87 50.02 -40.69 13.28
N GLU A 88 50.93 -40.33 14.16
CA GLU A 88 51.75 -39.14 14.24
C GLU A 88 52.51 -38.72 12.97
N ALA A 89 52.73 -37.45 12.77
CA ALA A 89 54.00 -36.73 12.81
C ALA A 89 54.06 -35.52 11.87
N ALA A 90 54.69 -34.47 12.40
CA ALA A 90 55.45 -33.40 11.76
C ALA A 90 54.75 -32.11 11.34
N LEU A 91 54.99 -31.07 12.15
CA LEU A 91 54.92 -29.65 11.89
C LEU A 91 55.80 -29.21 10.70
N PRO A 92 55.41 -28.13 10.01
CA PRO A 92 56.31 -26.99 10.00
C PRO A 92 55.65 -25.66 10.40
N GLN A 93 56.47 -24.81 10.98
CA GLN A 93 56.26 -23.50 11.54
C GLN A 93 55.73 -22.50 10.50
N GLY A 94 54.57 -21.92 10.76
CA GLY A 94 54.08 -20.68 10.15
C GLY A 94 54.05 -19.58 11.22
N SER A 95 54.37 -18.37 10.82
CA SER A 95 54.81 -17.24 11.63
C SER A 95 53.79 -16.76 12.70
N ALA A 96 54.36 -16.28 13.79
CA ALA A 96 53.70 -15.80 15.03
C ALA A 96 52.76 -14.59 14.88
N VAL A 97 52.55 -14.07 13.68
CA VAL A 97 51.67 -12.91 13.42
C VAL A 97 50.24 -13.33 13.09
N GLU A 98 50.04 -14.49 12.42
CA GLU A 98 48.69 -15.02 12.15
C GLU A 98 47.99 -15.66 13.37
N GLN A 99 48.75 -16.04 14.38
CA GLN A 99 48.18 -16.58 15.63
C GLN A 99 47.74 -15.49 16.60
N ALA A 100 48.15 -14.25 16.45
CA ALA A 100 47.71 -13.13 17.28
C ALA A 100 46.36 -12.58 16.81
N GLU A 101 46.06 -12.61 15.49
CA GLU A 101 44.73 -12.17 14.94
C GLU A 101 43.63 -13.25 15.13
N ALA A 102 44.00 -14.54 15.17
CA ALA A 102 43.04 -15.61 15.43
C ALA A 102 42.70 -15.77 16.93
N ALA A 103 43.55 -15.25 17.83
CA ALA A 103 43.29 -15.26 19.27
C ALA A 103 42.45 -14.07 19.77
N GLU A 104 42.28 -13.00 18.95
CA GLU A 104 41.36 -11.89 19.25
C GLU A 104 39.90 -12.16 18.88
N ALA A 105 39.63 -13.21 18.16
CA ALA A 105 38.26 -13.69 17.82
C ALA A 105 37.69 -14.71 18.84
N ALA A 106 38.31 -14.84 20.01
CA ALA A 106 37.71 -15.56 21.14
C ALA A 106 36.46 -14.78 21.60
N GLU A 107 35.29 -15.39 21.51
CA GLU A 107 33.99 -14.89 21.93
C GLU A 107 34.07 -14.03 23.19
N LYS A 108 34.06 -12.71 23.04
CA LYS A 108 33.82 -11.80 24.15
C LYS A 108 32.41 -12.08 24.64
N ILE A 109 32.27 -12.82 25.74
CA ILE A 109 30.98 -13.06 26.40
C ILE A 109 30.50 -11.70 26.91
N TYR A 110 29.66 -11.03 26.09
CA TYR A 110 29.02 -9.79 26.49
C TYR A 110 27.94 -10.08 27.53
N LYS A 111 27.90 -9.32 28.61
CA LYS A 111 26.83 -9.41 29.60
C LYS A 111 25.59 -8.70 29.05
N PRO A 112 24.41 -9.36 28.96
CA PRO A 112 23.20 -8.69 28.51
C PRO A 112 22.80 -7.62 29.52
N LEU A 113 22.61 -6.38 29.05
CA LEU A 113 22.12 -5.25 29.84
C LEU A 113 20.77 -4.81 29.28
N GLU A 114 19.72 -4.91 30.10
CA GLU A 114 18.38 -4.51 29.71
C GLU A 114 18.21 -2.99 29.81
N LEU A 115 18.03 -2.32 28.67
CA LEU A 115 17.87 -0.87 28.58
C LEU A 115 16.72 -0.51 27.63
N VAL A 116 15.95 0.50 28.01
CA VAL A 116 14.96 1.15 27.14
C VAL A 116 15.68 2.28 26.39
N VAL A 117 15.65 2.26 25.07
CA VAL A 117 16.23 3.29 24.21
C VAL A 117 15.07 4.06 23.57
N PRO A 118 15.15 5.41 23.47
CA PRO A 118 16.28 6.29 23.73
C PRO A 118 16.52 6.59 25.22
N ILE A 119 17.80 6.55 25.63
CA ILE A 119 18.22 6.76 27.01
C ILE A 119 19.09 8.02 27.14
N SER A 120 18.95 8.77 28.26
CA SER A 120 19.81 9.93 28.49
C SER A 120 21.25 9.49 28.85
N ILE A 121 22.22 10.33 28.48
CA ILE A 121 23.66 10.05 28.84
C ILE A 121 23.81 9.87 30.33
N LYS A 122 23.08 10.63 31.14
CA LYS A 122 23.10 10.51 32.61
C LYS A 122 22.65 9.12 33.07
N ASP A 123 21.50 8.65 32.54
CA ASP A 123 20.93 7.38 32.99
C ASP A 123 21.76 6.20 32.47
N LEU A 124 22.30 6.29 31.25
CA LEU A 124 23.22 5.30 30.70
C LEU A 124 24.51 5.21 31.57
N ALA A 125 25.09 6.35 31.99
CA ALA A 125 26.26 6.39 32.83
C ALA A 125 26.01 5.74 34.22
N ILE A 126 24.82 5.99 34.81
CA ILE A 126 24.42 5.36 36.08
C ILE A 126 24.29 3.84 35.92
N ARG A 127 23.68 3.37 34.84
CA ARG A 127 23.49 1.93 34.55
C ARG A 127 24.81 1.20 34.28
N LEU A 128 25.75 1.88 33.64
CA LEU A 128 27.10 1.34 33.40
C LEU A 128 28.05 1.48 34.62
N GLY A 129 27.67 2.23 35.66
CA GLY A 129 28.51 2.51 36.80
C GLY A 129 29.70 3.44 36.49
N ILE A 130 29.60 4.28 35.47
CA ILE A 130 30.66 5.16 34.95
C ILE A 130 30.29 6.63 35.20
N ARG A 131 31.27 7.52 35.30
CA ARG A 131 31.00 8.96 35.40
C ARG A 131 30.49 9.51 34.08
N SER A 132 29.40 10.29 34.12
CA SER A 132 28.81 10.90 32.92
C SER A 132 29.81 11.73 32.10
N SER A 133 30.82 12.34 32.78
CA SER A 133 31.88 13.10 32.11
C SER A 133 32.82 12.24 31.27
N GLU A 134 33.07 10.99 31.65
CA GLU A 134 33.87 10.02 30.89
C GLU A 134 33.12 9.54 29.67
N LEU A 135 31.82 9.26 29.83
CA LEU A 135 30.97 8.84 28.75
C LEU A 135 30.82 9.95 27.68
N ILE A 136 30.64 11.21 28.11
CA ILE A 136 30.59 12.37 27.20
C ILE A 136 31.90 12.53 26.43
N LYS A 137 33.05 12.43 27.11
CA LYS A 137 34.37 12.49 26.44
C LYS A 137 34.52 11.41 25.38
N TYR A 138 34.11 10.19 25.69
CA TYR A 138 34.15 9.08 24.75
C TYR A 138 33.24 9.32 23.51
N ILE A 139 32.02 9.82 23.74
CA ILE A 139 31.08 10.17 22.67
C ILE A 139 31.66 11.25 21.76
N ILE A 140 32.23 12.31 22.31
CA ILE A 140 32.85 13.41 21.54
C ILE A 140 34.04 12.91 20.72
N VAL A 141 34.91 12.07 21.29
CA VAL A 141 36.08 11.58 20.58
C VAL A 141 35.75 10.60 19.48
N LYS A 142 34.87 9.62 19.75
CA LYS A 142 34.58 8.54 18.83
C LYS A 142 33.52 8.91 17.78
N PHE A 143 32.42 9.56 18.19
CA PHE A 143 31.29 9.88 17.31
C PHE A 143 31.31 11.33 16.78
N LYS A 144 32.27 12.15 17.30
CA LYS A 144 32.38 13.60 16.94
C LYS A 144 31.08 14.38 17.18
N LEU A 145 30.27 13.93 18.13
CA LEU A 145 29.01 14.56 18.52
C LEU A 145 29.22 15.37 19.80
N PHE A 146 28.84 16.65 19.75
CA PHE A 146 28.74 17.46 20.97
C PHE A 146 27.53 16.98 21.76
N ALA A 147 27.78 16.30 22.88
CA ALA A 147 26.74 15.69 23.68
C ALA A 147 26.56 16.40 25.01
N ASN A 148 25.31 16.68 25.38
CA ASN A 148 24.95 17.24 26.68
C ASN A 148 24.47 16.13 27.62
N ILE A 149 24.65 16.31 28.95
CA ILE A 149 24.36 15.28 29.97
C ILE A 149 22.91 14.75 29.93
N ASN A 150 21.98 15.59 29.55
CA ASN A 150 20.54 15.24 29.41
C ASN A 150 20.13 14.83 27.98
N GLN A 151 21.09 14.74 27.07
CA GLN A 151 20.81 14.36 25.69
C GLN A 151 20.51 12.87 25.60
N ASN A 152 19.44 12.53 24.88
CA ASN A 152 19.09 11.15 24.57
C ASN A 152 19.96 10.62 23.43
N LEU A 153 20.46 9.41 23.60
CA LEU A 153 21.26 8.69 22.62
C LEU A 153 20.36 7.78 21.76
N SER A 154 20.68 7.69 20.47
CA SER A 154 20.05 6.74 19.56
C SER A 154 20.53 5.31 19.81
N GLU A 155 19.76 4.33 19.39
CA GLU A 155 20.03 2.91 19.57
C GLU A 155 21.39 2.49 19.00
N ASP A 156 21.76 3.00 17.82
CA ASP A 156 23.04 2.70 17.16
C ASP A 156 24.23 3.11 18.03
N ILE A 157 24.18 4.33 18.59
CA ILE A 157 25.23 4.86 19.46
C ILE A 157 25.29 4.07 20.77
N VAL A 158 24.14 3.75 21.36
CA VAL A 158 24.06 2.99 22.61
C VAL A 158 24.60 1.57 22.41
N SER A 159 24.24 0.90 21.32
CA SER A 159 24.70 -0.47 21.02
C SER A 159 26.22 -0.55 20.85
N GLU A 160 26.82 0.44 20.17
CA GLU A 160 28.24 0.51 19.95
C GLU A 160 29.02 0.88 21.24
N LEU A 161 28.45 1.78 22.05
CA LEU A 161 28.96 2.11 23.37
C LEU A 161 28.96 0.88 24.27
N LEU A 162 27.85 0.15 24.35
CA LEU A 162 27.74 -1.03 25.21
C LEU A 162 28.77 -2.13 24.85
N LYS A 163 28.95 -2.38 23.55
CA LYS A 163 29.95 -3.34 23.06
C LYS A 163 31.37 -3.00 23.54
N ASN A 164 31.72 -1.71 23.59
CA ASN A 164 33.03 -1.30 24.08
C ASN A 164 33.23 -1.52 25.59
N TYR A 165 32.14 -1.48 26.36
CA TYR A 165 32.16 -1.75 27.79
C TYR A 165 31.87 -3.21 28.15
N GLY A 166 31.79 -4.11 27.14
CA GLY A 166 31.55 -5.54 27.36
C GLY A 166 30.11 -5.91 27.66
N PHE A 167 29.18 -5.05 27.27
CA PHE A 167 27.74 -5.29 27.41
C PHE A 167 27.05 -5.41 26.03
N GLU A 168 26.00 -6.20 25.99
CA GLU A 168 25.11 -6.32 24.83
C GLU A 168 23.74 -5.68 25.17
N LEU A 169 23.23 -4.83 24.24
CA LEU A 169 21.94 -4.22 24.42
C LEU A 169 20.86 -5.28 24.31
N LYS A 170 20.16 -5.54 25.39
CA LYS A 170 18.94 -6.33 25.38
C LYS A 170 17.77 -5.41 25.69
N LYS A 171 16.86 -5.26 24.73
CA LYS A 171 15.62 -4.54 24.99
C LYS A 171 14.81 -5.35 26.00
N PRO A 172 14.27 -4.72 27.06
CA PRO A 172 13.34 -5.44 27.92
C PRO A 172 12.19 -5.94 27.04
N PRO A 173 11.75 -7.20 27.22
CA PRO A 173 10.64 -7.72 26.43
C PRO A 173 9.45 -6.78 26.61
N THR A 174 8.84 -6.41 25.50
CA THR A 174 7.57 -5.66 25.58
C THR A 174 6.58 -6.52 26.38
N LEU A 175 5.61 -5.89 27.08
CA LEU A 175 4.59 -6.66 27.78
C LEU A 175 3.90 -7.65 26.86
N GLU A 176 3.79 -7.33 25.56
CA GLU A 176 3.27 -8.23 24.54
C GLU A 176 4.16 -9.46 24.36
N GLU A 177 5.46 -9.29 24.22
CA GLU A 177 6.41 -10.40 24.11
C GLU A 177 6.48 -11.23 25.39
N ALA A 178 6.37 -10.58 26.56
CA ALA A 178 6.35 -11.27 27.84
C ALA A 178 5.08 -12.12 28.01
N VAL A 179 3.93 -11.60 27.54
CA VAL A 179 2.65 -12.32 27.56
C VAL A 179 2.61 -13.42 26.49
N VAL A 180 3.22 -13.22 25.33
CA VAL A 180 3.24 -14.20 24.21
C VAL A 180 4.24 -15.34 24.47
N LYS A 181 5.35 -15.09 25.17
CA LYS A 181 6.37 -16.14 25.44
C LYS A 181 5.77 -17.26 26.28
N ILE A 182 5.59 -18.42 25.64
CA ILE A 182 5.27 -19.68 26.32
C ILE A 182 6.52 -20.12 27.06
N SER A 183 6.47 -20.16 28.38
CA SER A 183 7.58 -20.67 29.18
C SER A 183 7.69 -22.20 29.04
N LYS A 184 8.86 -22.78 29.30
CA LYS A 184 9.02 -24.24 29.27
C LYS A 184 8.12 -24.97 30.29
N SER A 185 7.66 -24.30 31.34
CA SER A 185 6.70 -24.79 32.30
C SER A 185 5.29 -24.90 31.70
N ASP A 186 4.94 -24.02 30.77
CA ASP A 186 3.60 -23.92 30.19
C ASP A 186 3.35 -24.98 29.11
N ALA A 187 4.40 -25.62 28.61
CA ALA A 187 4.30 -26.70 27.62
C ALA A 187 3.44 -27.90 28.10
N LYS A 188 3.35 -28.11 29.41
CA LYS A 188 2.49 -29.15 30.00
C LYS A 188 1.00 -28.78 30.08
N LEU A 189 0.66 -27.49 29.91
CA LEU A 189 -0.70 -26.96 29.96
C LEU A 189 -1.35 -26.80 28.60
N LEU A 190 -0.66 -27.23 27.54
CA LEU A 190 -1.17 -27.15 26.17
C LEU A 190 -2.33 -28.13 26.00
N LYS A 191 -3.50 -27.59 25.65
CA LYS A 191 -4.72 -28.33 25.30
C LYS A 191 -5.12 -28.05 23.85
N PRO A 192 -5.73 -29.00 23.13
CA PRO A 192 -6.20 -28.76 21.76
C PRO A 192 -7.24 -27.64 21.73
N ARG A 193 -7.21 -26.82 20.65
CA ARG A 193 -8.21 -25.77 20.42
C ARG A 193 -8.89 -25.96 19.06
N PRO A 194 -10.12 -25.45 18.91
CA PRO A 194 -10.79 -25.44 17.62
C PRO A 194 -9.99 -24.66 16.57
N PRO A 195 -10.04 -25.07 15.27
CA PRO A 195 -9.43 -24.32 14.20
C PRO A 195 -10.18 -23.02 13.92
N ILE A 196 -9.43 -22.00 13.49
CA ILE A 196 -9.94 -20.75 12.95
C ILE A 196 -9.75 -20.81 11.44
N VAL A 197 -10.83 -20.65 10.68
CA VAL A 197 -10.87 -20.87 9.23
C VAL A 197 -11.37 -19.63 8.52
N THR A 198 -10.63 -19.13 7.53
CA THR A 198 -11.08 -18.01 6.70
C THR A 198 -11.50 -18.47 5.32
N PHE A 199 -12.66 -17.98 4.85
CA PHE A 199 -13.13 -18.19 3.49
C PHE A 199 -12.63 -17.02 2.61
N MET A 200 -11.94 -17.37 1.51
CA MET A 200 -11.40 -16.42 0.55
C MET A 200 -11.75 -16.82 -0.88
N GLY A 201 -11.66 -15.88 -1.81
CA GLY A 201 -11.91 -16.13 -3.24
C GLY A 201 -12.58 -14.95 -3.91
N HIS A 202 -12.88 -15.11 -5.19
CA HIS A 202 -13.47 -14.08 -6.03
C HIS A 202 -14.89 -13.68 -5.60
N VAL A 203 -15.34 -12.49 -6.00
CA VAL A 203 -16.76 -12.06 -5.89
C VAL A 203 -17.60 -13.08 -6.66
N ASP A 204 -18.85 -13.29 -6.23
CA ASP A 204 -19.82 -14.21 -6.84
C ASP A 204 -19.42 -15.69 -6.92
N HIS A 205 -18.29 -16.11 -6.37
CA HIS A 205 -17.96 -17.55 -6.24
C HIS A 205 -18.75 -18.26 -5.14
N GLY A 206 -19.61 -17.52 -4.41
CA GLY A 206 -20.54 -18.07 -3.45
C GLY A 206 -19.97 -18.34 -2.07
N LYS A 207 -18.95 -17.57 -1.62
CA LYS A 207 -18.38 -17.65 -0.26
C LYS A 207 -19.45 -17.52 0.81
N THR A 208 -20.13 -16.36 0.82
CA THR A 208 -21.19 -16.04 1.81
C THR A 208 -22.36 -17.02 1.73
N SER A 209 -22.75 -17.44 0.51
CA SER A 209 -23.80 -18.46 0.32
C SER A 209 -23.39 -19.81 0.90
N LEU A 210 -22.11 -20.21 0.75
CA LEU A 210 -21.58 -21.45 1.32
C LEU A 210 -21.56 -21.38 2.86
N LEU A 211 -21.15 -20.23 3.41
CA LEU A 211 -21.17 -19.97 4.84
C LEU A 211 -22.59 -19.93 5.40
N ASP A 212 -23.54 -19.35 4.68
CA ASP A 212 -24.96 -19.37 5.06
C ASP A 212 -25.53 -20.78 5.08
N ALA A 213 -25.15 -21.63 4.11
CA ALA A 213 -25.54 -23.04 4.09
C ALA A 213 -24.95 -23.81 5.29
N ILE A 214 -23.69 -23.55 5.67
CA ILE A 214 -23.05 -24.15 6.86
C ILE A 214 -23.76 -23.68 8.16
N ARG A 215 -24.12 -22.40 8.27
CA ARG A 215 -24.78 -21.82 9.42
C ARG A 215 -26.29 -22.07 9.46
N ARG A 216 -26.88 -22.48 8.36
CA ARG A 216 -28.34 -22.52 8.14
C ARG A 216 -28.99 -21.16 8.36
N THR A 217 -28.36 -20.09 7.86
CA THR A 217 -28.79 -18.69 7.93
C THR A 217 -28.94 -18.10 6.53
N LYS A 218 -29.40 -16.86 6.44
CA LYS A 218 -29.60 -16.14 5.17
C LYS A 218 -29.02 -14.74 5.24
N VAL A 219 -27.76 -14.64 5.64
CA VAL A 219 -27.09 -13.34 5.81
C VAL A 219 -26.86 -12.68 4.45
N ALA A 220 -26.51 -13.44 3.41
CA ALA A 220 -26.29 -12.92 2.06
C ALA A 220 -27.54 -12.19 1.49
N GLU A 221 -28.75 -12.63 1.83
CA GLU A 221 -29.99 -11.97 1.41
C GLU A 221 -30.25 -10.63 2.13
N SER A 222 -29.63 -10.43 3.30
CA SER A 222 -29.82 -9.23 4.13
C SER A 222 -28.73 -8.17 3.92
N GLU A 223 -27.61 -8.51 3.25
CA GLU A 223 -26.53 -7.57 2.96
C GLU A 223 -26.86 -6.63 1.80
N HIS A 224 -26.56 -5.33 1.96
CA HIS A 224 -26.78 -4.32 0.93
C HIS A 224 -25.95 -4.62 -0.32
N GLY A 225 -26.62 -4.69 -1.48
CA GLY A 225 -25.97 -5.05 -2.74
C GLY A 225 -25.70 -6.54 -2.93
N GLY A 226 -26.08 -7.41 -1.98
CA GLY A 226 -25.84 -8.86 -2.05
C GLY A 226 -24.36 -9.26 -1.95
N ILE A 227 -23.50 -8.38 -1.45
CA ILE A 227 -22.06 -8.60 -1.32
C ILE A 227 -21.61 -8.39 0.12
N THR A 228 -20.70 -9.25 0.60
CA THR A 228 -20.08 -9.09 1.92
C THR A 228 -19.11 -7.93 1.91
N GLN A 229 -19.30 -6.97 2.82
CA GLN A 229 -18.49 -5.75 2.95
C GLN A 229 -17.80 -5.64 4.33
N HIS A 230 -18.10 -6.52 5.26
CA HIS A 230 -17.55 -6.62 6.61
C HIS A 230 -16.89 -7.96 6.85
N ILE A 231 -15.99 -8.03 7.82
CA ILE A 231 -15.45 -9.33 8.26
C ILE A 231 -16.43 -9.95 9.24
N GLY A 232 -17.15 -10.98 8.82
CA GLY A 232 -18.01 -11.79 9.70
C GLY A 232 -17.18 -12.79 10.49
N ALA A 233 -17.42 -12.92 11.82
CA ALA A 233 -16.78 -13.93 12.64
C ALA A 233 -17.84 -14.71 13.43
N TYR A 234 -17.81 -16.04 13.35
CA TYR A 234 -18.80 -16.89 14.01
C TYR A 234 -18.29 -18.31 14.29
N GLU A 235 -18.91 -18.97 15.25
CA GLU A 235 -18.62 -20.33 15.67
C GLU A 235 -19.69 -21.30 15.15
N VAL A 236 -19.25 -22.42 14.61
CA VAL A 236 -20.14 -23.55 14.24
C VAL A 236 -19.79 -24.75 15.09
N LYS A 237 -20.81 -25.33 15.71
CA LYS A 237 -20.69 -26.54 16.54
C LYS A 237 -21.09 -27.75 15.69
N LEU A 238 -20.16 -28.68 15.56
CA LEU A 238 -20.33 -29.96 14.87
C LEU A 238 -20.35 -31.12 15.87
N PRO A 239 -20.86 -32.28 15.50
CA PRO A 239 -20.80 -33.46 16.38
C PRO A 239 -19.36 -33.81 16.78
N ASN A 240 -18.41 -33.63 15.87
CA ASN A 240 -16.99 -34.01 16.03
C ASN A 240 -16.09 -32.85 16.50
N GLY A 241 -16.63 -31.64 16.77
CA GLY A 241 -15.82 -30.53 17.18
C GLY A 241 -16.46 -29.16 16.96
N ARG A 242 -15.65 -28.11 17.07
CA ARG A 242 -16.07 -26.73 16.83
C ARG A 242 -15.11 -26.09 15.83
N ILE A 243 -15.63 -25.23 14.99
CA ILE A 243 -14.84 -24.46 14.02
C ILE A 243 -15.24 -22.98 14.16
N ALA A 244 -14.26 -22.10 14.23
CA ALA A 244 -14.47 -20.66 14.10
C ALA A 244 -14.26 -20.24 12.66
N PHE A 245 -15.24 -19.61 12.06
CA PHE A 245 -15.18 -19.12 10.70
C PHE A 245 -15.03 -17.60 10.65
N LEU A 246 -14.20 -17.13 9.71
CA LEU A 246 -14.10 -15.74 9.33
C LEU A 246 -14.51 -15.61 7.86
N ASP A 247 -15.53 -14.79 7.61
CA ASP A 247 -15.93 -14.40 6.24
C ASP A 247 -15.20 -13.12 5.83
N THR A 248 -14.54 -13.12 4.68
CA THR A 248 -13.84 -11.96 4.16
C THR A 248 -14.43 -11.49 2.83
N PRO A 249 -14.56 -10.15 2.63
CA PRO A 249 -15.03 -9.61 1.37
C PRO A 249 -14.15 -10.03 0.19
N GLY A 250 -14.79 -10.42 -0.94
CA GLY A 250 -14.08 -10.86 -2.14
C GLY A 250 -13.53 -9.72 -3.00
N HIS A 251 -14.07 -8.51 -2.87
CA HIS A 251 -13.76 -7.39 -3.74
C HIS A 251 -12.34 -6.83 -3.53
N GLU A 252 -11.68 -6.41 -4.61
CA GLU A 252 -10.32 -5.86 -4.63
C GLU A 252 -10.11 -4.72 -3.62
N ALA A 253 -11.09 -3.85 -3.42
CA ALA A 253 -11.01 -2.78 -2.43
C ALA A 253 -10.67 -3.25 -1.02
N PHE A 254 -10.98 -4.51 -0.66
CA PHE A 254 -10.81 -5.06 0.67
C PHE A 254 -9.56 -5.92 0.85
N THR A 255 -8.48 -5.65 0.09
CA THR A 255 -7.19 -6.38 0.19
C THR A 255 -6.65 -6.43 1.62
N ALA A 256 -6.69 -5.31 2.36
CA ALA A 256 -6.26 -5.27 3.76
C ALA A 256 -7.08 -6.20 4.67
N MET A 257 -8.39 -6.33 4.43
CA MET A 257 -9.24 -7.25 5.18
C MET A 257 -8.91 -8.73 4.89
N ARG A 258 -8.58 -9.08 3.63
CA ARG A 258 -8.13 -10.43 3.26
C ARG A 258 -6.80 -10.79 3.92
N ALA A 259 -5.82 -9.88 3.86
CA ALA A 259 -4.53 -10.07 4.55
C ALA A 259 -4.71 -10.28 6.06
N ARG A 260 -5.60 -9.49 6.68
CA ARG A 260 -5.95 -9.62 8.11
C ARG A 260 -6.61 -10.97 8.40
N GLY A 261 -7.56 -11.39 7.57
CA GLY A 261 -8.20 -12.70 7.67
C GLY A 261 -7.17 -13.82 7.61
N ALA A 262 -6.24 -13.81 6.64
CA ALA A 262 -5.19 -14.82 6.52
C ALA A 262 -4.28 -14.86 7.75
N ASN A 263 -3.87 -13.71 8.26
CA ASN A 263 -2.96 -13.62 9.43
C ASN A 263 -3.61 -14.04 10.76
N ALA A 264 -4.94 -14.00 10.83
CA ALA A 264 -5.68 -14.34 12.05
C ALA A 264 -6.07 -15.82 12.14
N THR A 265 -5.88 -16.61 11.06
CA THR A 265 -6.42 -17.96 10.89
C THR A 265 -5.37 -19.05 10.84
N ASP A 266 -5.82 -20.29 11.04
CA ASP A 266 -5.00 -21.49 10.97
C ASP A 266 -5.12 -22.17 9.60
N ILE A 267 -6.27 -22.07 8.94
CA ILE A 267 -6.58 -22.70 7.65
C ILE A 267 -7.32 -21.69 6.76
N VAL A 268 -6.99 -21.64 5.50
CA VAL A 268 -7.73 -20.87 4.49
C VAL A 268 -8.49 -21.80 3.58
N VAL A 269 -9.80 -21.56 3.43
CA VAL A 269 -10.63 -22.22 2.42
C VAL A 269 -10.78 -21.31 1.22
N LEU A 270 -10.15 -21.69 0.11
CA LEU A 270 -10.20 -20.97 -1.15
C LEU A 270 -11.42 -21.43 -1.96
N VAL A 271 -12.44 -20.57 -2.05
CA VAL A 271 -13.69 -20.88 -2.76
C VAL A 271 -13.58 -20.46 -4.22
N ILE A 272 -13.76 -21.42 -5.12
CA ILE A 272 -13.70 -21.18 -6.57
C ILE A 272 -14.96 -21.77 -7.21
N ALA A 273 -15.65 -20.98 -8.03
CA ALA A 273 -16.80 -21.49 -8.76
C ALA A 273 -16.35 -22.36 -9.94
N ALA A 274 -16.90 -23.57 -10.05
CA ALA A 274 -16.53 -24.56 -11.06
C ALA A 274 -16.95 -24.19 -12.49
N ASP A 275 -17.87 -23.23 -12.63
CA ASP A 275 -18.32 -22.67 -13.91
C ASP A 275 -17.39 -21.57 -14.42
N ASP A 276 -16.87 -20.72 -13.53
CA ASP A 276 -16.06 -19.54 -13.87
C ASP A 276 -14.54 -19.89 -13.90
N GLY A 277 -14.08 -20.73 -12.98
CA GLY A 277 -12.66 -21.09 -12.83
C GLY A 277 -11.86 -20.09 -12.00
N VAL A 278 -10.54 -20.05 -12.20
CA VAL A 278 -9.63 -19.17 -11.47
C VAL A 278 -9.71 -17.75 -12.01
N MET A 279 -9.99 -16.78 -11.13
CA MET A 279 -10.11 -15.36 -11.41
C MET A 279 -8.99 -14.56 -10.74
N PRO A 280 -8.69 -13.30 -11.16
CA PRO A 280 -7.58 -12.52 -10.59
C PRO A 280 -7.63 -12.37 -9.07
N GLN A 281 -8.80 -12.14 -8.48
CA GLN A 281 -8.97 -12.04 -7.02
C GLN A 281 -8.77 -13.39 -6.32
N THR A 282 -8.91 -14.51 -7.01
CA THR A 282 -8.58 -15.83 -6.49
C THR A 282 -7.07 -16.00 -6.35
N ILE A 283 -6.31 -15.47 -7.32
CA ILE A 283 -4.84 -15.45 -7.26
C ILE A 283 -4.37 -14.58 -6.11
N GLU A 284 -4.93 -13.37 -5.97
CA GLU A 284 -4.64 -12.49 -4.84
C GLU A 284 -4.92 -13.15 -3.48
N ALA A 285 -6.06 -13.83 -3.35
CA ALA A 285 -6.41 -14.58 -2.14
C ALA A 285 -5.40 -15.71 -1.84
N LEU A 286 -4.95 -16.41 -2.88
CA LEU A 286 -3.91 -17.42 -2.78
C LEU A 286 -2.57 -16.84 -2.31
N ASP A 287 -2.18 -15.69 -2.85
CA ASP A 287 -0.93 -15.02 -2.47
C ASP A 287 -0.96 -14.55 -1.01
N HIS A 288 -2.10 -14.06 -0.52
CA HIS A 288 -2.29 -13.72 0.89
C HIS A 288 -2.17 -14.96 1.80
N ALA A 289 -2.78 -16.07 1.41
CA ALA A 289 -2.68 -17.31 2.18
C ALA A 289 -1.24 -17.87 2.20
N LYS A 290 -0.54 -17.83 1.06
CA LYS A 290 0.88 -18.21 0.96
C LYS A 290 1.79 -17.29 1.79
N ALA A 291 1.55 -15.98 1.76
CA ALA A 291 2.31 -15.00 2.54
C ALA A 291 2.12 -15.20 4.06
N ALA A 292 0.92 -15.58 4.48
CA ALA A 292 0.63 -15.93 5.87
C ALA A 292 1.19 -17.32 6.28
N GLY A 293 1.59 -18.15 5.31
CA GLY A 293 2.16 -19.48 5.58
C GLY A 293 1.13 -20.50 6.09
N VAL A 294 -0.16 -20.29 5.83
CA VAL A 294 -1.25 -21.17 6.29
C VAL A 294 -1.63 -22.20 5.24
N PRO A 295 -2.05 -23.43 5.63
CA PRO A 295 -2.53 -24.45 4.71
C PRO A 295 -3.81 -24.00 4.00
N ILE A 296 -3.96 -24.48 2.75
CA ILE A 296 -5.05 -24.07 1.86
C ILE A 296 -5.87 -25.29 1.47
N ILE A 297 -7.17 -25.23 1.73
CA ILE A 297 -8.17 -26.18 1.24
C ILE A 297 -8.93 -25.50 0.10
N VAL A 298 -9.14 -26.18 -1.02
CA VAL A 298 -9.88 -25.63 -2.16
C VAL A 298 -11.30 -26.17 -2.16
N ALA A 299 -12.28 -25.28 -2.02
CA ALA A 299 -13.69 -25.59 -2.18
C ALA A 299 -14.16 -25.23 -3.60
N MET A 300 -14.37 -26.23 -4.44
CA MET A 300 -14.89 -26.07 -5.80
C MET A 300 -16.41 -25.95 -5.73
N ASN A 301 -16.94 -24.73 -5.72
CA ASN A 301 -18.35 -24.44 -5.53
C ASN A 301 -19.14 -24.44 -6.86
N LYS A 302 -20.47 -24.47 -6.74
CA LYS A 302 -21.43 -24.47 -7.86
C LYS A 302 -21.34 -25.71 -8.76
N ILE A 303 -21.03 -26.89 -8.16
CA ILE A 303 -20.97 -28.14 -8.93
C ILE A 303 -22.34 -28.58 -9.49
N ASP A 304 -23.43 -28.02 -8.97
CA ASP A 304 -24.80 -28.20 -9.43
C ASP A 304 -25.09 -27.61 -10.82
N LYS A 305 -24.23 -26.71 -11.31
CA LYS A 305 -24.43 -26.08 -12.61
C LYS A 305 -23.97 -26.98 -13.76
N PRO A 306 -24.72 -27.03 -14.89
CA PRO A 306 -24.36 -27.84 -16.05
C PRO A 306 -23.06 -27.42 -16.74
N GLN A 307 -22.62 -26.20 -16.50
CA GLN A 307 -21.36 -25.64 -17.04
C GLN A 307 -20.14 -25.91 -16.14
N ALA A 308 -20.35 -26.53 -14.97
CA ALA A 308 -19.28 -26.84 -14.03
C ALA A 308 -18.27 -27.80 -14.66
N ASN A 309 -16.98 -27.47 -14.62
CA ASN A 309 -15.90 -28.28 -15.15
C ASN A 309 -14.77 -28.43 -14.14
N ILE A 310 -14.88 -29.46 -13.32
CA ILE A 310 -13.93 -29.72 -12.23
C ILE A 310 -12.53 -30.04 -12.77
N ASP A 311 -12.41 -30.77 -13.88
CA ASP A 311 -11.11 -31.16 -14.45
C ASP A 311 -10.36 -29.94 -15.01
N LYS A 312 -11.08 -29.00 -15.64
CA LYS A 312 -10.49 -27.72 -16.08
C LYS A 312 -9.97 -26.94 -14.89
N LEU A 313 -10.75 -26.85 -13.82
CA LEU A 313 -10.38 -26.13 -12.60
C LEU A 313 -9.15 -26.76 -11.93
N LYS A 314 -9.10 -28.11 -11.81
CA LYS A 314 -7.94 -28.83 -11.26
C LYS A 314 -6.65 -28.56 -12.06
N ARG A 315 -6.74 -28.41 -13.39
CA ARG A 315 -5.59 -28.04 -14.23
C ARG A 315 -5.11 -26.61 -13.92
N GLN A 316 -6.02 -25.65 -13.81
CA GLN A 316 -5.68 -24.27 -13.44
C GLN A 316 -5.05 -24.18 -12.04
N LEU A 317 -5.54 -24.97 -11.07
CA LEU A 317 -4.95 -25.06 -9.73
C LEU A 317 -3.52 -25.60 -9.78
N ASN A 318 -3.28 -26.61 -10.60
CA ASN A 318 -1.94 -27.18 -10.79
C ASN A 318 -0.95 -26.15 -11.37
N GLU A 319 -1.40 -25.30 -12.31
CA GLU A 319 -0.58 -24.18 -12.85
C GLU A 319 -0.19 -23.17 -11.78
N LEU A 320 -1.01 -22.97 -10.75
CA LEU A 320 -0.76 -22.11 -9.60
C LEU A 320 0.06 -22.79 -8.47
N GLY A 321 0.46 -24.04 -8.68
CA GLY A 321 1.22 -24.81 -7.71
C GLY A 321 0.37 -25.44 -6.60
N LEU A 322 -0.97 -25.46 -6.75
CA LEU A 322 -1.90 -26.17 -5.88
C LEU A 322 -2.24 -27.53 -6.51
N ILE A 323 -1.37 -28.51 -6.29
CA ILE A 323 -1.56 -29.85 -6.87
C ILE A 323 -2.59 -30.61 -6.01
N PRO A 324 -3.74 -31.01 -6.60
CA PRO A 324 -4.76 -31.80 -5.89
C PRO A 324 -4.22 -33.15 -5.36
N GLU A 325 -4.77 -33.64 -4.27
CA GLU A 325 -4.42 -34.94 -3.71
C GLU A 325 -4.65 -36.08 -4.71
N ASP A 326 -5.74 -36.04 -5.50
CA ASP A 326 -6.04 -37.00 -6.55
C ASP A 326 -4.92 -37.14 -7.60
N TRP A 327 -4.10 -36.09 -7.75
CA TRP A 327 -2.94 -36.05 -8.69
C TRP A 327 -1.60 -36.25 -7.98
N GLY A 328 -1.63 -36.70 -6.72
CA GLY A 328 -0.45 -36.95 -5.90
C GLY A 328 0.14 -35.71 -5.24
N GLY A 329 -0.62 -34.61 -5.17
CA GLY A 329 -0.25 -33.38 -4.47
C GLY A 329 -0.57 -33.42 -2.98
N LYS A 330 -0.55 -32.19 -2.36
CA LYS A 330 -0.84 -32.02 -0.93
C LYS A 330 -2.07 -31.14 -0.68
N THR A 331 -2.71 -30.65 -1.74
CA THR A 331 -3.82 -29.70 -1.59
C THR A 331 -5.13 -30.44 -1.58
N ILE A 332 -5.84 -30.35 -0.47
CA ILE A 332 -7.18 -30.89 -0.33
C ILE A 332 -8.13 -30.11 -1.24
N THR A 333 -8.88 -30.86 -2.10
CA THR A 333 -9.85 -30.27 -3.03
C THR A 333 -11.20 -30.91 -2.83
N VAL A 334 -12.25 -30.14 -2.51
CA VAL A 334 -13.60 -30.65 -2.24
C VAL A 334 -14.59 -29.96 -3.18
N GLY A 335 -15.41 -30.77 -3.87
CA GLY A 335 -16.55 -30.28 -4.64
C GLY A 335 -17.74 -29.99 -3.73
N VAL A 336 -18.31 -28.80 -3.84
CA VAL A 336 -19.43 -28.36 -2.99
C VAL A 336 -20.50 -27.62 -3.81
N SER A 337 -21.72 -27.64 -3.33
CA SER A 337 -22.79 -26.78 -3.80
C SER A 337 -23.47 -26.11 -2.62
N ALA A 338 -23.28 -24.80 -2.50
CA ALA A 338 -23.97 -23.99 -1.49
C ALA A 338 -25.49 -24.02 -1.64
N LYS A 339 -25.99 -24.26 -2.88
CA LYS A 339 -27.42 -24.30 -3.19
C LYS A 339 -28.09 -25.60 -2.78
N THR A 340 -27.47 -26.75 -3.08
CA THR A 340 -28.05 -28.07 -2.81
C THR A 340 -27.62 -28.61 -1.43
N GLY A 341 -26.55 -28.09 -0.86
CA GLY A 341 -25.92 -28.58 0.37
C GLY A 341 -24.95 -29.75 0.12
N GLU A 342 -24.76 -30.16 -1.12
CA GLU A 342 -23.89 -31.27 -1.49
C GLU A 342 -22.42 -30.95 -1.16
N GLY A 343 -21.70 -31.93 -0.57
CA GLY A 343 -20.27 -31.83 -0.25
C GLY A 343 -19.92 -30.95 0.95
N ILE A 344 -20.89 -30.26 1.59
CA ILE A 344 -20.62 -29.36 2.73
C ILE A 344 -20.11 -30.15 3.94
N ASP A 345 -20.76 -31.24 4.30
CA ASP A 345 -20.34 -32.07 5.44
C ASP A 345 -18.92 -32.64 5.22
N HIS A 346 -18.64 -33.08 3.99
CA HIS A 346 -17.29 -33.53 3.63
C HIS A 346 -16.24 -32.43 3.72
N LEU A 347 -16.56 -31.17 3.30
CA LEU A 347 -15.67 -30.03 3.48
C LEU A 347 -15.36 -29.79 4.97
N LEU A 348 -16.36 -29.84 5.82
CA LEU A 348 -16.19 -29.66 7.26
C LEU A 348 -15.34 -30.76 7.90
N GLU A 349 -15.51 -32.05 7.47
CA GLU A 349 -14.65 -33.15 7.89
C GLU A 349 -13.20 -32.96 7.46
N MET A 350 -12.94 -32.51 6.23
CA MET A 350 -11.57 -32.20 5.74
C MET A 350 -10.92 -31.05 6.50
N ILE A 351 -11.67 -30.04 6.87
CA ILE A 351 -11.17 -28.94 7.70
C ILE A 351 -10.77 -29.47 9.10
N LEU A 352 -11.57 -30.32 9.72
CA LEU A 352 -11.24 -30.90 11.02
C LEU A 352 -10.03 -31.84 10.93
N LEU A 353 -9.92 -32.61 9.87
CA LEU A 353 -8.77 -33.50 9.64
C LEU A 353 -7.47 -32.73 9.48
N GLU A 354 -7.49 -31.65 8.67
CA GLU A 354 -6.33 -30.77 8.51
C GLU A 354 -5.95 -30.09 9.83
N ALA A 355 -6.94 -29.66 10.64
CA ALA A 355 -6.71 -29.11 11.96
C ALA A 355 -6.06 -30.09 12.95
N GLU A 356 -6.42 -31.39 12.87
CA GLU A 356 -5.76 -32.44 13.65
C GLU A 356 -4.31 -32.64 13.23
N MET A 357 -4.03 -32.62 11.92
CA MET A 357 -2.67 -32.73 11.39
C MET A 357 -1.78 -31.57 11.83
N LEU A 358 -2.36 -30.37 11.96
CA LEU A 358 -1.65 -29.18 12.45
C LEU A 358 -1.40 -29.20 13.97
N GLU A 359 -1.98 -30.15 14.70
CA GLU A 359 -1.86 -30.24 16.17
C GLU A 359 -2.11 -28.89 16.89
N LEU A 360 -3.20 -28.19 16.56
CA LEU A 360 -3.52 -26.88 17.11
C LEU A 360 -3.71 -26.95 18.64
N LYS A 361 -2.75 -26.39 19.38
CA LYS A 361 -2.72 -26.42 20.85
C LYS A 361 -2.59 -25.01 21.42
N THR A 362 -3.23 -24.73 22.55
CA THR A 362 -3.13 -23.48 23.27
C THR A 362 -3.25 -23.68 24.79
N ILE A 363 -2.93 -22.65 25.56
CA ILE A 363 -3.07 -22.65 27.00
C ILE A 363 -4.42 -21.98 27.36
N TYR A 364 -5.28 -22.70 28.04
CA TYR A 364 -6.56 -22.18 28.52
C TYR A 364 -6.42 -21.40 29.83
N GLU A 365 -5.51 -21.83 30.71
CA GLU A 365 -5.35 -21.32 32.08
C GLU A 365 -4.39 -20.12 32.10
N ARG A 366 -4.63 -19.14 31.24
CA ARG A 366 -3.86 -17.87 31.19
C ARG A 366 -4.79 -16.71 30.88
N ASP A 367 -4.28 -15.49 31.07
CA ASP A 367 -4.96 -14.27 30.64
C ASP A 367 -5.19 -14.30 29.12
N ALA A 368 -6.36 -13.83 28.67
CA ALA A 368 -6.72 -13.91 27.27
C ALA A 368 -5.81 -13.07 26.38
N LEU A 369 -5.48 -13.67 25.25
CA LEU A 369 -4.75 -13.04 24.14
C LEU A 369 -5.51 -13.32 22.85
N GLY A 370 -5.55 -12.35 21.93
CA GLY A 370 -6.14 -12.55 20.61
C GLY A 370 -6.02 -11.32 19.72
N VAL A 371 -6.89 -11.25 18.71
CA VAL A 371 -6.84 -10.22 17.67
C VAL A 371 -8.21 -9.57 17.51
N ILE A 372 -8.23 -8.28 17.20
CA ILE A 372 -9.44 -7.55 16.79
C ILE A 372 -9.73 -7.89 15.34
N VAL A 373 -10.88 -8.46 15.09
CA VAL A 373 -11.39 -8.74 13.75
C VAL A 373 -11.95 -7.46 13.15
N GLU A 374 -12.83 -6.78 13.90
CA GLU A 374 -13.51 -5.57 13.46
C GLU A 374 -13.88 -4.68 14.65
N ALA A 375 -14.02 -3.37 14.42
CA ALA A 375 -14.40 -2.42 15.43
C ALA A 375 -15.37 -1.37 14.88
N LYS A 376 -16.38 -1.04 15.67
CA LYS A 376 -17.44 -0.07 15.32
C LYS A 376 -17.82 0.82 16.50
N LEU A 377 -18.40 1.97 16.19
CA LEU A 377 -19.00 2.86 17.18
C LEU A 377 -20.51 2.72 17.14
N SER A 378 -21.09 2.12 18.18
CA SER A 378 -22.53 1.88 18.26
C SER A 378 -23.24 2.97 19.08
N LYS A 379 -24.34 3.49 18.55
CA LYS A 379 -25.19 4.45 19.25
C LYS A 379 -25.74 3.82 20.56
N GLY A 380 -25.43 4.42 21.69
CA GLY A 380 -25.85 3.96 23.01
C GLY A 380 -24.95 2.91 23.69
N ARG A 381 -24.19 2.11 22.93
CA ARG A 381 -23.24 1.13 23.51
C ARG A 381 -21.78 1.63 23.51
N GLY A 382 -21.49 2.71 22.76
CA GLY A 382 -20.13 3.23 22.58
C GLY A 382 -19.27 2.36 21.67
N PRO A 383 -17.94 2.34 21.89
CA PRO A 383 -17.02 1.48 21.12
C PRO A 383 -17.35 -0.01 21.34
N VAL A 384 -17.51 -0.73 20.24
CA VAL A 384 -17.75 -2.18 20.19
C VAL A 384 -16.68 -2.80 19.32
N ALA A 385 -16.00 -3.81 19.81
CA ALA A 385 -15.00 -4.55 19.05
C ALA A 385 -15.36 -6.04 18.96
N THR A 386 -15.25 -6.60 17.78
CA THR A 386 -15.31 -8.05 17.57
C THR A 386 -13.92 -8.61 17.77
N VAL A 387 -13.73 -9.39 18.80
CA VAL A 387 -12.44 -10.00 19.15
C VAL A 387 -12.46 -11.50 18.88
N LEU A 388 -11.34 -12.01 18.42
CA LEU A 388 -11.10 -13.44 18.28
C LEU A 388 -10.09 -13.86 19.34
N VAL A 389 -10.52 -14.63 20.33
CA VAL A 389 -9.63 -15.13 21.36
C VAL A 389 -8.75 -16.22 20.77
N GLN A 390 -7.43 -16.13 20.87
CA GLN A 390 -6.49 -17.14 20.37
C GLN A 390 -5.91 -18.01 21.49
N SER A 391 -5.77 -17.45 22.69
CA SER A 391 -5.25 -18.16 23.87
C SER A 391 -5.85 -17.59 25.14
N GLY A 392 -5.98 -18.40 26.18
CA GLY A 392 -6.56 -17.99 27.46
C GLY A 392 -8.09 -17.91 27.43
N ILE A 393 -8.67 -17.42 28.52
CA ILE A 393 -10.11 -17.22 28.67
C ILE A 393 -10.36 -15.75 28.98
N LEU A 394 -11.19 -15.10 28.17
CA LEU A 394 -11.66 -13.74 28.38
C LEU A 394 -12.93 -13.76 29.23
N ARG A 395 -12.98 -12.97 30.29
CA ARG A 395 -14.10 -12.90 31.21
C ARG A 395 -14.71 -11.50 31.29
N LEU A 396 -15.98 -11.44 31.69
CA LEU A 396 -16.60 -10.17 32.05
C LEU A 396 -15.85 -9.52 33.22
N GLY A 397 -15.56 -8.21 33.06
CA GLY A 397 -14.84 -7.44 34.07
C GLY A 397 -13.31 -7.41 33.85
N ASP A 398 -12.76 -8.21 32.98
CA ASP A 398 -11.35 -8.19 32.66
C ASP A 398 -10.93 -6.82 32.10
N PHE A 399 -9.71 -6.39 32.43
CA PHE A 399 -9.12 -5.18 31.88
C PHE A 399 -8.27 -5.55 30.65
N VAL A 400 -8.64 -4.99 29.50
CA VAL A 400 -7.99 -5.29 28.23
C VAL A 400 -7.23 -4.10 27.68
N ILE A 401 -6.09 -4.37 27.07
CA ILE A 401 -5.33 -3.43 26.23
C ILE A 401 -5.46 -3.88 24.78
N VAL A 402 -5.73 -2.92 23.90
CA VAL A 402 -5.89 -3.14 22.47
C VAL A 402 -5.19 -2.01 21.72
N GLY A 403 -4.03 -2.26 21.15
CA GLY A 403 -3.26 -1.21 20.48
C GLY A 403 -3.02 0.02 21.36
N PHE A 404 -3.64 1.14 20.99
CA PHE A 404 -3.62 2.42 21.71
C PHE A 404 -4.84 2.64 22.63
N GLN A 405 -5.70 1.65 22.77
CA GLN A 405 -6.91 1.74 23.58
C GLN A 405 -6.83 0.78 24.77
N SER A 406 -7.53 1.10 25.84
CA SER A 406 -7.70 0.19 26.95
C SER A 406 -9.12 0.29 27.49
N GLY A 407 -9.55 -0.68 28.27
CA GLY A 407 -10.85 -0.62 28.88
C GLY A 407 -11.20 -1.89 29.66
N ARG A 408 -12.27 -1.79 30.44
CA ARG A 408 -12.83 -2.93 31.16
C ARG A 408 -13.97 -3.53 30.36
N VAL A 409 -13.95 -4.83 30.11
CA VAL A 409 -15.02 -5.56 29.42
C VAL A 409 -16.33 -5.44 30.26
N LYS A 410 -17.27 -4.64 29.75
CA LYS A 410 -18.56 -4.41 30.41
C LYS A 410 -19.63 -5.41 30.01
N ALA A 411 -19.61 -5.82 28.76
CA ALA A 411 -20.50 -6.85 28.23
C ALA A 411 -19.80 -7.59 27.08
N MET A 412 -20.08 -8.89 26.99
CA MET A 412 -19.69 -9.76 25.88
C MET A 412 -20.92 -10.39 25.25
N SER A 413 -20.92 -10.48 23.92
CA SER A 413 -21.96 -11.18 23.17
C SER A 413 -21.35 -12.06 22.08
N ASN A 414 -21.96 -13.22 21.85
CA ASN A 414 -21.56 -14.11 20.76
C ASN A 414 -22.13 -13.61 19.41
N SER A 415 -21.81 -14.33 18.33
CA SER A 415 -22.30 -14.04 16.97
C SER A 415 -23.84 -14.07 16.84
N LEU A 416 -24.53 -14.75 17.76
CA LEU A 416 -26.00 -14.78 17.86
C LEU A 416 -26.59 -13.64 18.74
N ARG A 417 -25.76 -12.66 19.13
CA ARG A 417 -26.12 -11.55 20.04
C ARG A 417 -26.59 -11.97 21.45
N GLN A 418 -26.25 -13.18 21.86
CA GLN A 418 -26.52 -13.66 23.21
C GLN A 418 -25.38 -13.22 24.13
N SER A 419 -25.73 -12.82 25.37
CA SER A 419 -24.72 -12.48 26.37
C SER A 419 -23.94 -13.71 26.81
N VAL A 420 -22.62 -13.55 26.93
CA VAL A 420 -21.68 -14.59 27.33
C VAL A 420 -20.81 -14.05 28.46
N GLU A 421 -20.59 -14.84 29.50
CA GLU A 421 -19.75 -14.45 30.64
C GLU A 421 -18.27 -14.77 30.42
N GLU A 422 -17.98 -15.85 29.67
CA GLU A 422 -16.62 -16.30 29.38
C GLU A 422 -16.48 -16.65 27.89
N ALA A 423 -15.34 -16.33 27.31
CA ALA A 423 -14.96 -16.69 25.95
C ALA A 423 -13.59 -17.38 25.95
N GLY A 424 -13.57 -18.63 25.52
CA GLY A 424 -12.36 -19.46 25.41
C GLY A 424 -11.65 -19.28 24.06
N PRO A 425 -10.54 -20.00 23.85
CA PRO A 425 -9.78 -19.97 22.59
C PRO A 425 -10.63 -20.31 21.38
N SER A 426 -10.29 -19.69 20.25
CA SER A 426 -10.99 -19.80 18.95
C SER A 426 -12.46 -19.40 18.98
N THR A 427 -12.86 -18.56 19.96
CA THR A 427 -14.24 -18.07 20.07
C THR A 427 -14.31 -16.61 19.68
N PRO A 428 -15.06 -16.22 18.63
CA PRO A 428 -15.33 -14.84 18.29
C PRO A 428 -16.39 -14.24 19.21
N VAL A 429 -16.13 -13.07 19.83
CA VAL A 429 -17.09 -12.35 20.68
C VAL A 429 -17.03 -10.85 20.43
N GLU A 430 -18.19 -10.19 20.49
CA GLU A 430 -18.28 -8.74 20.55
C GLU A 430 -18.09 -8.27 22.00
N ILE A 431 -17.16 -7.35 22.23
CA ILE A 431 -16.91 -6.73 23.54
C ILE A 431 -17.28 -5.26 23.54
N THR A 432 -17.69 -4.75 24.71
CA THR A 432 -17.96 -3.34 24.96
C THR A 432 -17.19 -2.87 26.18
N GLY A 433 -16.94 -1.56 26.28
CA GLY A 433 -16.29 -0.96 27.45
C GLY A 433 -14.87 -0.45 27.21
N LEU A 434 -14.42 -0.44 25.93
CA LEU A 434 -13.16 0.18 25.51
C LEU A 434 -13.24 1.71 25.60
N SER A 435 -12.09 2.37 25.77
CA SER A 435 -11.96 3.83 25.81
C SER A 435 -12.22 4.50 24.46
N GLY A 436 -11.93 3.80 23.37
CA GLY A 436 -12.12 4.26 21.99
C GLY A 436 -12.26 3.08 21.04
N VAL A 437 -12.45 3.37 19.75
CA VAL A 437 -12.51 2.36 18.68
C VAL A 437 -11.08 1.91 18.36
N PRO A 438 -10.73 0.63 18.57
CA PRO A 438 -9.40 0.11 18.23
C PRO A 438 -9.24 -0.05 16.72
N GLU A 439 -7.99 -0.19 16.28
CA GLU A 439 -7.72 -0.55 14.90
C GLU A 439 -7.98 -2.04 14.67
N ALA A 440 -8.60 -2.37 13.56
CA ALA A 440 -8.83 -3.76 13.21
C ALA A 440 -7.49 -4.44 12.87
N GLY A 441 -7.26 -5.65 13.40
CA GLY A 441 -5.98 -6.35 13.33
C GLY A 441 -5.07 -6.14 14.53
N ASP A 442 -5.41 -5.20 15.43
CA ASP A 442 -4.66 -5.01 16.67
C ASP A 442 -4.73 -6.26 17.55
N LYS A 443 -3.64 -6.57 18.20
CA LYS A 443 -3.61 -7.59 19.24
C LYS A 443 -4.22 -7.06 20.52
N PHE A 444 -5.06 -7.86 21.15
CA PHE A 444 -5.54 -7.58 22.49
C PHE A 444 -4.97 -8.54 23.51
N PHE A 445 -4.80 -8.08 24.72
CA PHE A 445 -4.38 -8.89 25.85
C PHE A 445 -5.01 -8.39 27.15
N VAL A 446 -5.33 -9.33 28.01
CA VAL A 446 -5.84 -9.05 29.36
C VAL A 446 -4.66 -8.73 30.27
N VAL A 447 -4.85 -7.76 31.16
CA VAL A 447 -3.86 -7.37 32.15
C VAL A 447 -4.54 -7.29 33.51
N SER A 448 -3.93 -7.90 34.52
CA SER A 448 -4.45 -7.91 35.89
C SER A 448 -4.32 -6.55 36.60
N ASP A 449 -3.35 -5.70 36.20
CA ASP A 449 -3.07 -4.41 36.84
C ASP A 449 -3.49 -3.24 35.91
N GLU A 450 -4.65 -2.64 36.23
CA GLU A 450 -5.24 -1.52 35.49
C GLU A 450 -4.31 -0.29 35.43
N LYS A 451 -3.50 -0.03 36.49
CA LYS A 451 -2.62 1.13 36.52
C LYS A 451 -1.50 0.98 35.52
N LYS A 452 -0.82 -0.19 35.50
CA LYS A 452 0.23 -0.50 34.52
C LYS A 452 -0.29 -0.50 33.10
N ALA A 453 -1.52 -0.98 32.91
CA ALA A 453 -2.17 -0.97 31.61
C ALA A 453 -2.37 0.45 31.06
N ARG A 454 -2.85 1.38 31.90
CA ARG A 454 -3.04 2.79 31.51
C ARG A 454 -1.70 3.47 31.21
N GLU A 455 -0.71 3.32 32.10
CA GLU A 455 0.64 3.87 31.90
C GLU A 455 1.25 3.40 30.57
N LEU A 456 1.04 2.13 30.23
CA LEU A 456 1.52 1.59 28.94
C LEU A 456 0.83 2.23 27.74
N VAL A 457 -0.50 2.36 27.78
CA VAL A 457 -1.26 2.98 26.71
C VAL A 457 -0.90 4.45 26.56
N ASP A 458 -0.78 5.18 27.66
CA ASP A 458 -0.38 6.59 27.65
C ASP A 458 1.02 6.75 27.05
N SER A 459 1.97 5.89 27.44
CA SER A 459 3.34 5.92 26.87
C SER A 459 3.35 5.64 25.35
N ARG A 460 2.54 4.70 24.87
CA ARG A 460 2.41 4.41 23.42
C ARG A 460 1.79 5.58 22.66
N GLN A 461 0.76 6.19 23.25
CA GLN A 461 0.11 7.37 22.65
C GLN A 461 1.08 8.55 22.56
N GLU A 462 1.88 8.80 23.62
CA GLU A 462 2.91 9.83 23.62
C GLU A 462 4.00 9.57 22.58
N GLU A 463 4.47 8.31 22.47
CA GLU A 463 5.46 7.91 21.48
C GLU A 463 4.93 8.08 20.05
N SER A 464 3.71 7.63 19.77
CA SER A 464 3.04 7.83 18.48
C SER A 464 2.88 9.31 18.15
N ARG A 465 2.49 10.13 19.13
CA ARG A 465 2.38 11.59 18.97
C ARG A 465 3.73 12.22 18.68
N ARG A 466 4.78 11.79 19.37
CA ARG A 466 6.15 12.27 19.15
C ARG A 466 6.64 11.93 17.74
N LEU A 467 6.45 10.68 17.29
CA LEU A 467 6.83 10.24 15.94
C LEU A 467 6.09 11.03 14.85
N ARG A 468 4.82 11.39 15.08
CA ARG A 468 4.05 12.25 14.16
C ARG A 468 4.56 13.70 14.11
N LEU A 469 5.13 14.21 15.21
CA LEU A 469 5.63 15.59 15.31
C LEU A 469 7.09 15.73 14.83
N GLU A 470 7.92 14.68 14.88
CA GLU A 470 9.33 14.73 14.46
C GLU A 470 9.54 15.14 12.99
N PRO A 471 8.72 14.72 12.00
CA PRO A 471 8.89 15.21 10.61
C PRO A 471 8.62 16.71 10.45
N ALA A 472 7.83 17.34 11.30
CA ALA A 472 7.54 18.77 11.22
C ALA A 472 8.74 19.64 11.62
N HIS A 473 9.60 19.18 12.53
CA HIS A 473 10.80 19.93 12.93
C HIS A 473 11.99 19.80 11.96
N LYS A 474 12.04 18.75 11.12
CA LYS A 474 13.07 18.58 10.08
C LYS A 474 12.84 19.41 8.82
N ARG A 475 11.67 20.05 8.68
CA ARG A 475 11.36 20.97 7.56
C ARG A 475 11.85 22.41 7.77
N ALA A 476 12.85 22.64 8.64
CA ALA A 476 13.27 23.97 9.07
C ALA A 476 14.14 24.74 8.04
N HIS A 477 14.40 24.25 6.86
CA HIS A 477 15.00 25.01 5.77
C HIS A 477 14.21 24.75 4.49
N ILE A 478 13.27 25.69 4.20
CA ILE A 478 12.59 25.72 2.90
C ILE A 478 13.66 26.08 1.86
N HIS A 479 14.13 25.11 1.09
CA HIS A 479 14.96 25.40 -0.08
C HIS A 479 14.09 25.95 -1.21
N LEU A 480 14.67 26.86 -2.01
CA LEU A 480 13.95 27.44 -3.16
C LEU A 480 13.42 26.36 -4.13
N GLU A 481 14.05 25.20 -4.16
CA GLU A 481 13.62 24.01 -4.90
C GLU A 481 12.31 23.42 -4.35
N ASP A 482 12.11 23.44 -3.01
CA ASP A 482 10.86 22.98 -2.37
C ASP A 482 9.71 23.94 -2.68
N VAL A 483 9.99 25.26 -2.74
CA VAL A 483 9.01 26.29 -3.17
C VAL A 483 8.63 26.08 -4.64
N TYR A 484 9.58 25.71 -5.50
CA TYR A 484 9.30 25.38 -6.90
C TYR A 484 8.43 24.12 -7.06
N GLN A 485 8.64 23.10 -6.23
CA GLN A 485 7.78 21.91 -6.20
C GLN A 485 6.39 22.23 -5.63
N GLU A 486 6.32 23.07 -4.60
CA GLU A 486 5.06 23.51 -4.01
C GLU A 486 4.26 24.43 -4.95
N ILE A 487 4.92 25.29 -5.75
CA ILE A 487 4.28 26.07 -6.81
C ILE A 487 3.78 25.16 -7.95
N LYS A 488 4.52 24.10 -8.27
CA LYS A 488 4.11 23.10 -9.27
C LYS A 488 2.93 22.26 -8.77
N SER A 489 2.88 21.94 -7.49
CA SER A 489 1.76 21.23 -6.85
C SER A 489 0.50 22.11 -6.69
N ARG A 490 0.61 23.43 -6.63
CA ARG A 490 -0.54 24.36 -6.65
C ARG A 490 -1.36 24.32 -7.94
N GLY A 491 -0.89 23.65 -8.99
CA GLY A 491 -1.66 23.36 -10.21
C GLY A 491 -2.55 22.13 -10.11
N VAL A 492 -2.38 21.30 -9.07
CA VAL A 492 -3.21 20.12 -8.82
C VAL A 492 -4.52 20.57 -8.16
N LYS A 493 -5.63 20.20 -8.76
CA LYS A 493 -6.94 20.46 -8.16
C LYS A 493 -7.23 19.39 -7.12
N GLU A 494 -7.55 19.81 -5.91
CA GLU A 494 -7.82 18.93 -4.78
C GLU A 494 -9.32 18.86 -4.52
N LEU A 495 -9.83 17.64 -4.34
CA LEU A 495 -11.18 17.39 -3.84
C LEU A 495 -11.07 16.97 -2.37
N ASN A 496 -11.43 17.89 -1.47
CA ASN A 496 -11.40 17.62 -0.04
C ASN A 496 -12.62 16.81 0.37
N ILE A 497 -12.40 15.72 1.12
CA ILE A 497 -13.48 14.90 1.65
C ILE A 497 -13.32 14.60 3.14
N ILE A 498 -14.44 14.47 3.82
CA ILE A 498 -14.55 13.90 5.16
C ILE A 498 -15.26 12.56 5.01
N LEU A 499 -14.63 11.50 5.51
CA LEU A 499 -15.14 10.14 5.37
C LEU A 499 -15.59 9.58 6.72
N LYS A 500 -16.85 9.13 6.77
CA LYS A 500 -17.42 8.41 7.90
C LYS A 500 -17.89 7.03 7.45
N ALA A 501 -17.57 6.01 8.24
CA ALA A 501 -18.00 4.64 7.99
C ALA A 501 -18.56 4.01 9.28
N ASP A 502 -19.31 2.95 9.14
CA ASP A 502 -19.86 2.18 10.24
C ASP A 502 -18.79 1.37 10.98
N VAL A 503 -17.80 0.82 10.26
CA VAL A 503 -16.71 0.02 10.82
C VAL A 503 -15.34 0.50 10.34
N GLN A 504 -14.31 0.18 11.13
CA GLN A 504 -12.92 0.59 10.86
C GLN A 504 -12.37 -0.02 9.58
N GLY A 505 -12.67 -1.29 9.31
CA GLY A 505 -12.18 -1.98 8.12
C GLY A 505 -12.71 -1.38 6.82
N SER A 506 -14.01 -1.05 6.74
CA SER A 506 -14.62 -0.35 5.59
C SER A 506 -13.99 1.02 5.38
N LEU A 507 -13.72 1.76 6.47
CA LEU A 507 -13.07 3.06 6.41
C LEU A 507 -11.69 2.98 5.75
N GLU A 508 -10.87 2.00 6.16
CA GLU A 508 -9.54 1.75 5.58
C GLU A 508 -9.63 1.42 4.09
N ALA A 509 -10.50 0.48 3.73
CA ALA A 509 -10.68 0.04 2.35
C ALA A 509 -11.11 1.17 1.40
N ILE A 510 -12.02 2.05 1.86
CA ILE A 510 -12.46 3.22 1.08
C ILE A 510 -11.31 4.20 0.91
N VAL A 511 -10.57 4.53 1.98
CA VAL A 511 -9.42 5.45 1.90
C VAL A 511 -8.38 4.95 0.91
N ASP A 512 -8.03 3.66 0.96
CA ASP A 512 -7.03 3.07 0.07
C ASP A 512 -7.51 3.02 -1.39
N SER A 513 -8.81 2.77 -1.61
CA SER A 513 -9.41 2.81 -2.94
C SER A 513 -9.42 4.22 -3.52
N LEU A 514 -9.78 5.22 -2.72
CA LEU A 514 -9.82 6.62 -3.15
C LEU A 514 -8.41 7.17 -3.46
N ARG A 515 -7.39 6.74 -2.75
CA ARG A 515 -5.99 7.10 -3.05
C ARG A 515 -5.52 6.62 -4.42
N LYS A 516 -6.05 5.49 -4.90
CA LYS A 516 -5.68 4.92 -6.22
C LYS A 516 -6.29 5.66 -7.39
N ILE A 517 -7.35 6.45 -7.18
CA ILE A 517 -8.09 7.12 -8.25
C ILE A 517 -7.42 8.43 -8.69
N GLY A 518 -6.62 9.07 -7.82
CA GLY A 518 -5.98 10.35 -8.09
C GLY A 518 -4.98 10.30 -9.26
N THR A 519 -4.87 11.42 -9.98
CA THR A 519 -3.88 11.65 -11.03
C THR A 519 -2.96 12.81 -10.67
N SER A 520 -1.96 13.09 -11.51
CA SER A 520 -1.07 14.25 -11.32
C SER A 520 -1.75 15.62 -11.44
N GLU A 521 -2.96 15.69 -12.02
CA GLU A 521 -3.71 16.93 -12.24
C GLU A 521 -4.83 17.13 -11.20
N VAL A 522 -5.41 16.02 -10.72
CA VAL A 522 -6.52 16.03 -9.75
C VAL A 522 -6.31 14.94 -8.72
N GLN A 523 -6.55 15.24 -7.45
CA GLN A 523 -6.40 14.28 -6.36
C GLN A 523 -7.52 14.43 -5.31
N ILE A 524 -7.78 13.34 -4.59
CA ILE A 524 -8.69 13.32 -3.45
C ILE A 524 -7.85 13.46 -2.17
N VAL A 525 -8.21 14.44 -1.34
CA VAL A 525 -7.58 14.65 -0.03
C VAL A 525 -8.56 14.31 1.06
N VAL A 526 -8.29 13.26 1.82
CA VAL A 526 -9.09 12.88 2.99
C VAL A 526 -8.67 13.74 4.17
N MET A 527 -9.43 14.82 4.45
CA MET A 527 -9.17 15.76 5.52
C MET A 527 -9.39 15.14 6.90
N HIS A 528 -10.46 14.36 7.02
CA HIS A 528 -10.78 13.63 8.25
C HIS A 528 -11.43 12.29 7.92
N LYS A 529 -11.13 11.30 8.75
CA LYS A 529 -11.74 9.99 8.68
C LYS A 529 -12.16 9.52 10.08
N GLY A 530 -13.30 8.88 10.19
CA GLY A 530 -13.78 8.40 11.49
C GLY A 530 -14.88 7.35 11.37
N VAL A 531 -15.01 6.55 12.42
CA VAL A 531 -16.05 5.52 12.55
C VAL A 531 -17.24 6.09 13.32
N GLY A 532 -18.43 5.76 12.87
CA GLY A 532 -19.71 6.16 13.50
C GLY A 532 -20.51 7.16 12.68
N ILE A 533 -21.62 7.64 13.24
CA ILE A 533 -22.55 8.57 12.60
C ILE A 533 -21.88 9.92 12.28
N ILE A 534 -22.41 10.62 11.28
CA ILE A 534 -22.00 11.98 10.96
C ILE A 534 -22.61 12.94 11.99
N ASN A 535 -21.77 13.71 12.65
CA ASN A 535 -22.16 14.63 13.74
C ASN A 535 -21.94 16.10 13.35
N THR A 536 -22.37 17.02 14.21
CA THR A 536 -22.24 18.47 14.00
C THR A 536 -20.78 18.94 13.88
N SER A 537 -19.85 18.30 14.60
CA SER A 537 -18.41 18.64 14.50
C SER A 537 -17.84 18.33 13.11
N ASP A 538 -18.34 17.29 12.45
CA ASP A 538 -17.94 16.94 11.09
C ASP A 538 -18.41 18.00 10.08
N ILE A 539 -19.63 18.58 10.31
CA ILE A 539 -20.14 19.67 9.47
C ILE A 539 -19.28 20.93 9.62
N VAL A 540 -18.95 21.30 10.87
CA VAL A 540 -18.06 22.47 11.12
C VAL A 540 -16.70 22.29 10.44
N LEU A 541 -16.15 21.09 10.51
CA LEU A 541 -14.90 20.79 9.84
C LEU A 541 -15.02 20.85 8.31
N ALA A 542 -16.14 20.36 7.74
CA ALA A 542 -16.41 20.41 6.31
C ALA A 542 -16.53 21.86 5.83
N THR A 543 -17.24 22.72 6.57
CA THR A 543 -17.33 24.16 6.27
C THR A 543 -15.96 24.83 6.29
N ALA A 544 -15.12 24.52 7.28
CA ALA A 544 -13.78 25.11 7.40
C ALA A 544 -12.78 24.64 6.34
N SER A 545 -12.97 23.45 5.76
CA SER A 545 -12.06 22.85 4.80
C SER A 545 -12.60 22.77 3.37
N ASP A 546 -13.79 23.32 3.11
CA ASP A 546 -14.50 23.21 1.83
C ASP A 546 -14.56 21.76 1.34
N ALA A 547 -15.02 20.86 2.22
CA ALA A 547 -15.01 19.43 2.01
C ALA A 547 -16.42 18.85 1.86
N ILE A 548 -16.53 17.81 1.03
CA ILE A 548 -17.75 16.99 0.91
C ILE A 548 -17.72 15.91 1.99
N ILE A 549 -18.88 15.63 2.61
CA ILE A 549 -18.99 14.56 3.57
C ILE A 549 -19.54 13.30 2.92
N ILE A 550 -18.77 12.21 3.05
CA ILE A 550 -19.13 10.88 2.55
C ILE A 550 -19.42 9.99 3.74
N GLY A 551 -20.66 9.48 3.83
CA GLY A 551 -21.08 8.47 4.78
C GLY A 551 -21.20 7.10 4.12
N PHE A 552 -20.50 6.09 4.66
CA PHE A 552 -20.62 4.72 4.21
C PHE A 552 -21.36 3.89 5.27
N GLN A 553 -22.56 3.42 4.92
CA GLN A 553 -23.49 2.71 5.81
C GLN A 553 -23.81 3.47 7.12
N VAL A 554 -23.65 4.79 7.08
CA VAL A 554 -23.96 5.67 8.21
C VAL A 554 -24.82 6.84 7.78
N GLU A 555 -25.70 7.29 8.65
CA GLU A 555 -26.54 8.45 8.43
C GLU A 555 -26.08 9.65 9.27
N PRO A 556 -26.37 10.88 8.83
CA PRO A 556 -26.18 12.07 9.63
C PRO A 556 -27.19 12.12 10.78
N ASP A 557 -26.75 12.60 11.96
CA ASP A 557 -27.64 12.92 13.06
C ASP A 557 -28.60 14.05 12.67
N ALA A 558 -29.75 14.13 13.31
CA ALA A 558 -30.78 15.12 12.95
C ALA A 558 -30.25 16.57 13.01
N GLN A 559 -29.46 16.89 14.03
CA GLN A 559 -28.80 18.20 14.16
C GLN A 559 -27.74 18.46 13.09
N ALA A 560 -26.96 17.43 12.73
CA ALA A 560 -25.98 17.52 11.65
C ALA A 560 -26.64 17.77 10.30
N ARG A 561 -27.76 17.09 10.01
CA ARG A 561 -28.54 17.27 8.77
C ARG A 561 -29.09 18.69 8.64
N GLU A 562 -29.64 19.23 9.73
CA GLU A 562 -30.15 20.60 9.74
C GLU A 562 -29.02 21.63 9.54
N MET A 563 -27.88 21.43 10.22
CA MET A 563 -26.73 22.31 10.10
C MET A 563 -26.11 22.28 8.70
N ALA A 564 -25.96 21.08 8.11
CA ALA A 564 -25.47 20.93 6.74
C ALA A 564 -26.32 21.66 5.72
N SER A 565 -27.67 21.59 5.88
CA SER A 565 -28.61 22.31 5.03
C SER A 565 -28.49 23.83 5.17
N LYS A 566 -28.18 24.36 6.36
CA LYS A 566 -27.96 25.79 6.59
C LYS A 566 -26.65 26.28 6.01
N GLU A 567 -25.58 25.50 6.15
CA GLU A 567 -24.22 25.82 5.68
C GLU A 567 -23.98 25.47 4.21
N GLY A 568 -24.95 24.76 3.56
CA GLY A 568 -24.82 24.33 2.16
C GLY A 568 -23.81 23.22 1.93
N ILE A 569 -23.52 22.40 2.92
CA ILE A 569 -22.56 21.28 2.84
C ILE A 569 -23.26 20.06 2.21
N ASP A 570 -22.63 19.49 1.19
CA ASP A 570 -23.10 18.25 0.54
C ASP A 570 -22.74 17.04 1.39
N ILE A 571 -23.77 16.30 1.82
CA ILE A 571 -23.63 15.02 2.53
C ILE A 571 -24.14 13.92 1.60
N ARG A 572 -23.28 13.00 1.23
CA ARG A 572 -23.62 11.84 0.44
C ARG A 572 -23.49 10.57 1.25
N THR A 573 -24.54 9.76 1.26
CA THR A 573 -24.57 8.49 1.96
C THR A 573 -24.67 7.34 0.97
N TYR A 574 -23.88 6.30 1.18
CA TYR A 574 -23.77 5.15 0.30
C TYR A 574 -23.84 3.86 1.10
N CYS A 575 -24.42 2.83 0.50
CA CYS A 575 -24.45 1.48 1.07
C CYS A 575 -23.47 0.53 0.39
N VAL A 576 -23.01 0.85 -0.82
CA VAL A 576 -22.11 0.01 -1.62
C VAL A 576 -20.85 0.79 -2.01
N ILE A 577 -19.68 0.18 -1.80
CA ILE A 577 -18.37 0.86 -2.04
C ILE A 577 -18.17 1.28 -3.51
N TYR A 578 -18.73 0.53 -4.47
CA TYR A 578 -18.62 0.85 -5.89
C TYR A 578 -19.27 2.20 -6.25
N GLU A 579 -20.37 2.55 -5.59
CA GLU A 579 -21.06 3.82 -5.82
C GLU A 579 -20.15 4.99 -5.43
N ILE A 580 -19.47 4.89 -4.27
CA ILE A 580 -18.49 5.90 -3.84
C ILE A 580 -17.38 6.06 -4.87
N ILE A 581 -16.79 4.95 -5.32
CA ILE A 581 -15.69 4.95 -6.29
C ILE A 581 -16.12 5.59 -7.60
N ASN A 582 -17.30 5.24 -8.11
CA ASN A 582 -17.81 5.76 -9.37
C ASN A 582 -18.15 7.25 -9.29
N ASP A 583 -18.81 7.68 -8.21
CA ASP A 583 -19.15 9.08 -8.00
C ASP A 583 -17.90 9.96 -7.81
N MET A 584 -16.90 9.46 -7.08
CA MET A 584 -15.64 10.18 -6.94
C MET A 584 -14.85 10.24 -8.24
N LYS A 585 -14.84 9.18 -9.06
CA LYS A 585 -14.28 9.23 -10.42
C LYS A 585 -14.99 10.27 -11.28
N ALA A 586 -16.31 10.27 -11.28
CA ALA A 586 -17.09 11.25 -12.05
C ALA A 586 -16.83 12.69 -11.58
N ALA A 587 -16.70 12.92 -10.25
CA ALA A 587 -16.37 14.23 -9.69
C ALA A 587 -14.96 14.69 -10.14
N LEU A 588 -13.96 13.81 -10.09
CA LEU A 588 -12.60 14.13 -10.56
C LEU A 588 -12.56 14.37 -12.08
N GLU A 589 -13.29 13.59 -12.88
CA GLU A 589 -13.41 13.80 -14.33
C GLU A 589 -14.01 15.17 -14.65
N GLY A 590 -15.02 15.61 -13.88
CA GLY A 590 -15.59 16.96 -13.99
C GLY A 590 -14.62 18.09 -13.64
N MET A 591 -13.61 17.81 -12.80
CA MET A 591 -12.57 18.77 -12.44
C MET A 591 -11.44 18.86 -13.47
N LEU A 592 -11.28 17.87 -14.36
CA LEU A 592 -10.25 17.87 -15.40
C LEU A 592 -10.52 18.96 -16.43
N SER A 593 -9.46 19.61 -16.90
CA SER A 593 -9.55 20.57 -18.00
C SER A 593 -9.88 19.83 -19.29
N PRO A 594 -10.91 20.26 -20.05
CA PRO A 594 -11.31 19.57 -21.27
C PRO A 594 -10.17 19.58 -22.30
N ARG A 595 -9.99 18.48 -23.00
CA ARG A 595 -9.02 18.39 -24.10
C ARG A 595 -9.60 19.02 -25.34
N ILE A 596 -8.93 20.04 -25.87
CA ILE A 596 -9.33 20.68 -27.10
C ILE A 596 -8.81 19.84 -28.26
N LYS A 597 -9.70 19.29 -29.07
CA LYS A 597 -9.37 18.58 -30.31
C LYS A 597 -9.62 19.50 -31.50
N LYS A 598 -8.59 19.70 -32.33
CA LYS A 598 -8.75 20.40 -33.61
C LYS A 598 -9.34 19.41 -34.62
N VAL A 599 -10.59 19.61 -35.03
CA VAL A 599 -11.26 18.79 -36.06
C VAL A 599 -11.14 19.54 -37.38
N PHE A 600 -10.56 18.91 -38.38
CA PHE A 600 -10.40 19.48 -39.71
C PHE A 600 -11.77 19.65 -40.35
N LEU A 601 -12.13 20.88 -40.76
CA LEU A 601 -13.39 21.22 -41.43
C LEU A 601 -13.23 21.27 -42.94
N GLY A 602 -12.14 21.88 -43.42
CA GLY A 602 -11.94 22.02 -44.85
C GLY A 602 -10.65 22.77 -45.19
N ARG A 603 -10.32 22.75 -46.48
CA ARG A 603 -9.15 23.40 -47.05
C ARG A 603 -9.54 24.30 -48.21
N ALA A 604 -9.10 25.56 -48.18
CA ALA A 604 -9.26 26.49 -49.26
C ALA A 604 -7.89 26.86 -49.86
N GLU A 605 -7.82 26.98 -51.19
CA GLU A 605 -6.64 27.45 -51.95
C GLU A 605 -6.80 28.92 -52.27
N VAL A 606 -5.83 29.75 -51.96
CA VAL A 606 -5.81 31.19 -52.32
C VAL A 606 -5.49 31.35 -53.81
N LYS A 607 -6.45 31.90 -54.56
CA LYS A 607 -6.38 32.14 -56.01
C LYS A 607 -5.92 33.57 -56.35
N LYS A 608 -6.43 34.57 -55.59
CA LYS A 608 -6.07 35.99 -55.77
C LYS A 608 -6.09 36.69 -54.42
N VAL A 609 -5.25 37.69 -54.27
CA VAL A 609 -5.16 38.51 -53.07
C VAL A 609 -5.66 39.91 -53.37
N PHE A 610 -6.62 40.43 -52.59
CA PHE A 610 -7.19 41.74 -52.72
C PHE A 610 -6.81 42.61 -51.52
N GLN A 611 -6.22 43.78 -51.77
CA GLN A 611 -5.97 44.78 -50.71
C GLN A 611 -7.12 45.81 -50.71
N LEU A 612 -7.90 45.82 -49.64
CA LEU A 612 -8.99 46.74 -49.45
C LEU A 612 -8.65 47.80 -48.39
N THR A 613 -8.82 49.08 -48.73
CA THR A 613 -8.47 50.25 -47.89
C THR A 613 -9.16 50.27 -46.52
N LYS A 614 -10.30 49.61 -46.34
CA LYS A 614 -11.05 49.55 -45.06
C LYS A 614 -11.12 48.15 -44.41
N ALA A 615 -10.78 47.08 -45.10
CA ALA A 615 -10.94 45.71 -44.60
C ALA A 615 -9.64 44.90 -44.55
N GLY A 616 -8.50 45.53 -44.85
CA GLY A 616 -7.20 44.82 -44.88
C GLY A 616 -7.07 43.92 -46.11
N VAL A 617 -6.26 42.82 -45.96
CA VAL A 617 -6.04 41.86 -47.01
C VAL A 617 -7.16 40.79 -47.00
N VAL A 618 -7.77 40.57 -48.15
CA VAL A 618 -8.79 39.52 -48.36
C VAL A 618 -8.27 38.54 -49.39
N ALA A 619 -8.18 37.27 -49.00
CA ALA A 619 -7.80 36.16 -49.84
C ALA A 619 -9.04 35.65 -50.63
N GLY A 620 -9.03 35.88 -51.93
CA GLY A 620 -10.01 35.22 -52.84
C GLY A 620 -9.58 33.76 -53.00
N SER A 621 -10.30 32.89 -52.34
CA SER A 621 -9.94 31.49 -52.18
C SER A 621 -11.04 30.60 -52.74
N MET A 622 -10.67 29.38 -53.17
CA MET A 622 -11.58 28.33 -53.60
C MET A 622 -11.52 27.17 -52.63
N VAL A 623 -12.66 26.74 -52.12
CA VAL A 623 -12.73 25.58 -51.20
C VAL A 623 -12.46 24.29 -51.97
N LYS A 624 -11.38 23.62 -51.67
CA LYS A 624 -10.94 22.36 -52.33
C LYS A 624 -11.48 21.12 -51.67
N LYS A 625 -11.69 21.19 -50.35
CA LYS A 625 -12.16 20.03 -49.59
C LYS A 625 -12.97 20.48 -48.39
N GLY A 626 -14.09 19.87 -48.16
CA GLY A 626 -14.94 20.11 -47.01
C GLY A 626 -15.63 21.44 -46.98
N LYS A 627 -15.68 22.16 -45.86
CA LYS A 627 -16.32 23.46 -45.69
C LYS A 627 -15.49 24.44 -44.86
N ILE A 628 -15.61 25.71 -45.16
CA ILE A 628 -14.97 26.78 -44.37
C ILE A 628 -16.08 27.51 -43.60
N ALA A 629 -15.95 27.59 -42.26
CA ALA A 629 -16.92 28.26 -41.42
C ALA A 629 -16.29 29.57 -40.86
N ARG A 630 -17.13 30.64 -40.72
CA ARG A 630 -16.69 31.96 -40.27
C ARG A 630 -16.00 31.94 -38.88
N ASN A 631 -16.47 31.06 -37.99
CA ASN A 631 -15.91 30.97 -36.62
C ASN A 631 -14.77 29.92 -36.50
N ALA A 632 -14.28 29.36 -37.61
CA ALA A 632 -13.23 28.38 -37.62
C ALA A 632 -11.88 29.00 -37.25
N GLN A 633 -11.06 28.21 -36.55
CA GLN A 633 -9.67 28.48 -36.42
C GLN A 633 -8.97 28.03 -37.70
N VAL A 634 -8.00 28.79 -38.18
CA VAL A 634 -7.36 28.50 -39.44
C VAL A 634 -5.85 28.46 -39.29
N SER A 635 -5.24 27.60 -40.10
CA SER A 635 -3.82 27.48 -40.28
C SER A 635 -3.50 27.79 -41.75
N LEU A 636 -2.67 28.79 -41.99
CA LEU A 636 -2.20 29.14 -43.34
C LEU A 636 -0.95 28.29 -43.60
N VAL A 637 -0.99 27.48 -44.63
CA VAL A 637 0.09 26.57 -45.07
C VAL A 637 0.73 27.11 -46.34
N ARG A 638 2.01 27.41 -46.31
CA ARG A 638 2.82 27.85 -47.47
C ARG A 638 3.95 26.88 -47.69
N ASN A 639 4.03 26.31 -48.89
CA ASN A 639 5.07 25.33 -49.30
C ASN A 639 5.14 24.09 -48.36
N GLY A 640 4.02 23.72 -47.74
CA GLY A 640 3.96 22.58 -46.82
C GLY A 640 4.24 22.91 -45.32
N GLU A 641 4.65 24.16 -45.04
CA GLU A 641 4.86 24.64 -43.68
C GLU A 641 3.76 25.57 -43.22
N VAL A 642 3.45 25.54 -41.90
CA VAL A 642 2.45 26.42 -41.29
C VAL A 642 3.07 27.81 -41.10
N ALA A 643 2.60 28.77 -41.92
CA ALA A 643 3.10 30.16 -41.86
C ALA A 643 2.35 31.00 -40.82
N PHE A 644 1.08 30.67 -40.52
CA PHE A 644 0.27 31.41 -39.53
C PHE A 644 -0.85 30.55 -38.97
N GLU A 645 -1.15 30.70 -37.68
CA GLU A 645 -2.34 30.14 -37.04
C GLU A 645 -3.17 31.27 -36.42
N GLY A 646 -4.48 31.28 -36.69
CA GLY A 646 -5.36 32.35 -36.19
C GLY A 646 -6.82 32.05 -36.42
N LYS A 647 -7.65 33.09 -36.46
CA LYS A 647 -9.09 33.02 -36.69
C LYS A 647 -9.48 33.73 -38.00
N ILE A 648 -10.59 33.34 -38.58
CA ILE A 648 -11.19 34.05 -39.69
C ILE A 648 -11.80 35.36 -39.15
N ALA A 649 -11.39 36.51 -39.68
CA ALA A 649 -11.99 37.81 -39.36
C ALA A 649 -13.29 38.03 -40.12
N ALA A 650 -13.30 37.72 -41.43
CA ALA A 650 -14.51 37.79 -42.25
C ALA A 650 -14.50 36.69 -43.29
N LEU A 651 -15.69 36.13 -43.58
CA LEU A 651 -15.93 35.15 -44.64
C LEU A 651 -17.04 35.69 -45.53
N LYS A 652 -16.71 35.94 -46.82
CA LYS A 652 -17.63 36.53 -47.77
C LYS A 652 -17.74 35.66 -49.00
N ARG A 653 -18.95 35.65 -49.59
CA ARG A 653 -19.19 35.09 -50.92
C ARG A 653 -19.75 36.21 -51.78
N PHE A 654 -19.01 36.56 -52.83
CA PHE A 654 -19.22 37.79 -53.64
C PHE A 654 -19.18 39.06 -52.76
N LYS A 655 -20.29 39.67 -52.39
CA LYS A 655 -20.37 40.87 -51.53
C LYS A 655 -20.99 40.60 -50.17
N ASP A 656 -21.62 39.42 -49.99
CA ASP A 656 -22.39 39.06 -48.80
C ASP A 656 -21.58 38.29 -47.76
N ASP A 657 -21.77 38.64 -46.49
CA ASP A 657 -21.22 37.90 -45.39
C ASP A 657 -21.95 36.55 -45.23
N VAL A 658 -21.21 35.43 -45.21
CA VAL A 658 -21.75 34.09 -45.08
C VAL A 658 -21.26 33.40 -43.84
N ARG A 659 -22.06 32.47 -43.30
CA ARG A 659 -21.68 31.69 -42.14
C ARG A 659 -20.74 30.55 -42.48
N GLU A 660 -20.94 29.89 -43.62
CA GLU A 660 -20.13 28.80 -44.14
C GLU A 660 -20.11 28.77 -45.67
N VAL A 661 -19.03 28.21 -46.22
CA VAL A 661 -18.88 27.99 -47.65
C VAL A 661 -18.48 26.54 -47.87
N ALA A 662 -19.24 25.83 -48.75
CA ALA A 662 -19.01 24.42 -49.06
C ALA A 662 -17.93 24.24 -50.16
N GLU A 663 -17.53 23.02 -50.37
CA GLU A 663 -16.58 22.59 -51.39
C GLU A 663 -17.01 23.03 -52.80
N GLY A 664 -16.01 23.44 -53.60
CA GLY A 664 -16.23 23.87 -54.98
C GLY A 664 -16.67 25.34 -55.15
N PHE A 665 -16.92 26.07 -54.07
CA PHE A 665 -17.34 27.48 -54.16
C PHE A 665 -16.18 28.43 -53.85
N GLU A 666 -16.23 29.59 -54.47
CA GLU A 666 -15.32 30.68 -54.23
C GLU A 666 -15.74 31.51 -53.02
N CYS A 667 -14.79 31.98 -52.24
CA CYS A 667 -15.02 32.80 -51.07
C CYS A 667 -13.88 33.80 -50.88
N GLY A 668 -14.19 34.91 -50.21
CA GLY A 668 -13.20 35.88 -49.69
C GLY A 668 -12.95 35.61 -48.21
N ILE A 669 -11.73 35.28 -47.85
CA ILE A 669 -11.32 35.01 -46.46
C ILE A 669 -10.39 36.13 -46.01
N SER A 670 -10.68 36.78 -44.88
CA SER A 670 -9.72 37.64 -44.20
C SER A 670 -9.29 37.01 -42.86
N LEU A 671 -8.00 37.06 -42.55
CA LEU A 671 -7.44 36.51 -41.35
C LEU A 671 -7.27 37.59 -40.28
N ALA A 672 -7.55 37.27 -39.05
CA ALA A 672 -7.38 38.20 -37.94
C ALA A 672 -5.90 38.38 -37.63
N GLY A 673 -5.35 39.63 -37.78
CA GLY A 673 -4.01 39.94 -37.42
C GLY A 673 -2.91 39.52 -38.38
N PHE A 674 -3.24 39.03 -39.61
CA PHE A 674 -2.27 38.60 -40.61
C PHE A 674 -2.59 39.11 -41.99
N ASN A 675 -1.60 39.81 -42.62
CA ASN A 675 -1.78 40.48 -43.91
C ASN A 675 -0.82 39.96 -45.01
N ASP A 676 0.12 39.05 -44.72
CA ASP A 676 1.07 38.51 -45.72
C ASP A 676 0.51 37.21 -46.34
N ILE A 677 -0.66 37.27 -46.95
CA ILE A 677 -1.23 36.16 -47.69
C ILE A 677 -0.74 36.22 -49.15
N LYS A 678 -0.33 35.10 -49.73
CA LYS A 678 0.15 35.01 -51.12
C LYS A 678 -0.72 34.07 -51.94
N GLU A 679 -0.68 34.28 -53.26
CA GLU A 679 -1.38 33.36 -54.18
C GLU A 679 -0.68 31.98 -54.14
N GLY A 680 -1.51 30.92 -54.06
CA GLY A 680 -1.03 29.54 -53.91
C GLY A 680 -0.97 29.04 -52.46
N ASP A 681 -1.21 29.90 -51.46
CA ASP A 681 -1.30 29.47 -50.07
C ASP A 681 -2.56 28.60 -49.81
N PHE A 682 -2.46 27.66 -48.87
CA PHE A 682 -3.63 26.88 -48.44
C PHE A 682 -4.08 27.34 -47.05
N ILE A 683 -5.39 27.50 -46.90
CA ILE A 683 -6.04 27.85 -45.66
C ILE A 683 -6.78 26.61 -45.15
N ASP A 684 -6.27 25.99 -44.11
CA ASP A 684 -6.90 24.86 -43.45
C ASP A 684 -7.77 25.36 -42.30
N ALA A 685 -9.06 25.03 -42.32
CA ALA A 685 -10.00 25.41 -41.28
C ALA A 685 -10.25 24.27 -40.34
N PHE A 686 -10.25 24.61 -39.04
CA PHE A 686 -10.45 23.66 -37.93
C PHE A 686 -11.57 24.16 -37.03
N GLN A 687 -12.35 23.22 -36.52
CA GLN A 687 -13.26 23.44 -35.41
C GLN A 687 -12.61 22.95 -34.14
N LEU A 688 -12.68 23.74 -33.07
CA LEU A 688 -12.26 23.31 -31.75
C LEU A 688 -13.41 22.59 -31.06
N GLU A 689 -13.25 21.31 -30.82
CA GLU A 689 -14.19 20.54 -30.02
C GLU A 689 -13.58 20.29 -28.65
N SER A 690 -14.32 20.66 -27.61
CA SER A 690 -13.95 20.34 -26.23
C SER A 690 -14.45 18.93 -25.92
N ILE A 691 -13.54 18.00 -25.74
CA ILE A 691 -13.87 16.63 -25.35
C ILE A 691 -13.61 16.49 -23.85
N ALA A 692 -14.62 16.05 -23.10
CA ALA A 692 -14.44 15.68 -21.71
C ALA A 692 -13.41 14.55 -21.59
N ARG A 693 -12.43 14.72 -20.69
CA ARG A 693 -11.42 13.69 -20.43
C ARG A 693 -12.01 12.69 -19.44
N LYS A 694 -11.73 11.42 -19.65
CA LYS A 694 -12.02 10.35 -18.70
C LYS A 694 -10.74 9.95 -17.98
N LEU A 695 -10.87 9.52 -16.74
CA LEU A 695 -9.79 8.90 -15.98
C LEU A 695 -9.63 7.45 -16.47
N GLU A 696 -8.43 7.10 -16.88
CA GLU A 696 -8.06 5.73 -17.27
C GLU A 696 -7.84 4.86 -16.03
#